data_21575bcc5009c007fcd8520b0fe556ee
#
_entry.id   21575bcc5009c007fcd8520b0fe556ee
#
_cell.length_a   1.000
_cell.length_b   1.000
_cell.length_c   1.000
_cell.angle_alpha   90.00
_cell.angle_beta   90.00
_cell.angle_gamma   90.00
#
_symmetry.space_group_name_H-M   'P 1'
#
loop_
_entity.id
_entity.type
_entity.pdbx_description
1 polymer ?
#
loop_
_entity_poly.entity_id
_entity_poly.type
_entity_poly.pdbx_seq_one_letter_code
_entity_poly.pdbx_strand_id
1 'polypeptide(L)'
;MATDLTLGNIATSNLPKGGSHSLGKTFVGIDFGTSTTVASVATLDTGGRFDVHALDIRVKDEEGGRSSSRTTPTIIACVNNLPIFGAAAEKFKYTFTKDKDIWYSFKMELGENLGNKYSESVLGDGSDYPVRNPQEATRLFFFFMKHQIEAAVRELGLPSDIRYAVTIPASFEANQRKDLIDALEANDIKVSDQVLIDEPNAAFLSYVFESAKDGNPISVPDTDNLDILVFDYGAGTCDISILEVGKDYKGLYSKSKAISRFDKCGGDDIDRFLAEKYLLPQILKTSGVEEKKLRSKDRRKIIARLMKPAELLKIKICENVSLKMNNLELPMLSNSDEVVTLSKTISFETRVGRMTLANPGISYRQFNEAMKVFLNQMSTSVAKMGEDDYNSVFTNIKSALEKANRRKEDIDYVLFIGGSSYNPYLQYALKCFFNESELLIPHNLQTHVSQGAAIHSLLFNAMGFNMVNPITGEKILAIARDGRTELLVPEGAPIPRPVAMNENLSVPLEGQKVIEVPICVRDRSQVLSVLRIECPRPEGFHQGENVRLDILITADKLLKVSAWVGGIRYDIDPINPFANRPLTAMEVEIIKAERQVNDEASANGGRASRKSMMDLYALYGKAGEYFKQAEAMEEINDQFPGAVSNNDIAVAYHNAGQYEKSADFQQKAYEECPHDPAICFNYALVFEKSDHEHFFSLLKKSYELDKNDPVHGYLYAYHLYLEGNKTEAIPIIEKAIEIWTDRLENGCLHSWDYSWFRDAARFMHRDDLVRRINEAENNASALYDETNLLKTNSTRR
;
A
#
# COMPACT_ATOMS: atom_id res chain seq x y z
N MET A 1 42.04 -16.89 -1.93
CA MET A 1 41.51 -17.30 -3.25
C MET A 1 40.02 -16.98 -3.20
N ALA A 2 39.38 -16.68 -4.30
CA ALA A 2 37.95 -16.53 -4.34
C ALA A 2 37.25 -17.86 -4.63
N THR A 3 36.05 -18.05 -4.14
CA THR A 3 35.23 -19.23 -4.39
C THR A 3 34.08 -18.86 -5.32
N ASP A 4 34.05 -19.51 -6.50
CA ASP A 4 32.95 -19.30 -7.45
C ASP A 4 31.60 -19.82 -6.89
N LEU A 5 30.57 -19.03 -6.97
CA LEU A 5 29.22 -19.42 -6.61
C LEU A 5 28.64 -20.30 -7.73
N THR A 6 28.74 -21.60 -7.53
CA THR A 6 28.10 -22.61 -8.39
C THR A 6 27.26 -23.54 -7.53
N LEU A 7 26.20 -24.12 -8.08
CA LEU A 7 25.42 -25.13 -7.34
C LEU A 7 26.30 -26.31 -6.88
N GLY A 8 27.34 -26.66 -7.66
CA GLY A 8 28.33 -27.66 -7.27
C GLY A 8 29.11 -27.26 -6.03
N ASN A 9 29.52 -26.00 -5.90
CA ASN A 9 30.24 -25.48 -4.73
C ASN A 9 29.36 -25.23 -3.52
N ILE A 10 28.09 -24.94 -3.76
CA ILE A 10 27.07 -24.75 -2.71
C ILE A 10 26.66 -26.08 -2.09
N ALA A 11 26.55 -27.14 -2.90
CA ALA A 11 25.99 -28.44 -2.52
C ALA A 11 26.95 -29.61 -2.57
N THR A 12 28.25 -29.37 -2.44
CA THR A 12 29.36 -30.28 -2.79
C THR A 12 29.36 -31.66 -2.11
N SER A 13 28.64 -31.89 -1.04
CA SER A 13 28.76 -33.18 -0.34
C SER A 13 27.61 -34.15 -0.51
N ASN A 14 26.46 -33.72 -1.07
CA ASN A 14 25.21 -34.48 -0.95
C ASN A 14 24.34 -34.55 -2.22
N LEU A 15 24.89 -34.35 -3.42
CA LEU A 15 24.15 -34.57 -4.66
C LEU A 15 23.63 -36.02 -4.73
N PRO A 16 22.29 -36.22 -4.82
CA PRO A 16 21.72 -37.56 -4.87
C PRO A 16 22.20 -38.29 -6.13
N LYS A 17 22.74 -39.48 -5.97
CA LYS A 17 23.10 -40.34 -7.11
C LYS A 17 21.83 -40.85 -7.77
N GLY A 18 21.61 -40.53 -9.04
CA GLY A 18 20.54 -41.12 -9.84
C GLY A 18 19.45 -40.18 -10.35
N GLY A 19 19.53 -38.88 -10.12
CA GLY A 19 18.62 -37.87 -10.70
C GLY A 19 17.22 -37.79 -10.05
N SER A 20 16.39 -36.87 -10.56
CA SER A 20 15.01 -36.59 -10.02
C SER A 20 14.10 -37.81 -10.07
N HIS A 21 14.20 -38.65 -11.11
CA HIS A 21 13.40 -39.88 -11.22
C HIS A 21 13.70 -40.90 -10.11
N SER A 22 14.99 -41.05 -9.72
CA SER A 22 15.37 -41.95 -8.64
C SER A 22 14.95 -41.44 -7.26
N LEU A 23 14.77 -40.12 -7.11
CA LEU A 23 14.22 -39.50 -5.91
C LEU A 23 12.69 -39.65 -5.80
N GLY A 24 12.02 -40.00 -6.90
CA GLY A 24 10.55 -40.12 -6.95
C GLY A 24 9.83 -38.80 -6.70
N LYS A 25 10.51 -37.66 -6.79
CA LYS A 25 10.00 -36.32 -6.45
C LYS A 25 10.26 -35.34 -7.55
N THR A 26 9.37 -34.35 -7.69
CA THR A 26 9.48 -33.19 -8.56
C THR A 26 9.53 -31.91 -7.72
N PHE A 27 10.41 -30.97 -8.06
CA PHE A 27 10.67 -29.76 -7.30
C PHE A 27 10.14 -28.56 -8.07
N VAL A 28 9.11 -27.91 -7.53
CA VAL A 28 8.41 -26.79 -8.19
C VAL A 28 8.56 -25.54 -7.36
N GLY A 29 8.90 -24.45 -8.01
CA GLY A 29 8.88 -23.10 -7.46
C GLY A 29 7.72 -22.29 -8.05
N ILE A 30 7.00 -21.59 -7.20
CA ILE A 30 5.91 -20.70 -7.60
C ILE A 30 6.26 -19.29 -7.17
N ASP A 31 6.40 -18.39 -8.13
CA ASP A 31 6.43 -16.97 -7.89
C ASP A 31 4.97 -16.43 -7.87
N PHE A 32 4.44 -16.21 -6.68
CA PHE A 32 3.09 -15.67 -6.49
C PHE A 32 3.13 -14.16 -6.52
N GLY A 33 3.06 -13.57 -7.72
CA GLY A 33 3.09 -12.12 -7.92
C GLY A 33 1.74 -11.44 -7.76
N THR A 34 1.75 -10.15 -7.47
CA THR A 34 0.53 -9.31 -7.34
C THR A 34 -0.28 -9.25 -8.64
N SER A 35 0.41 -9.15 -9.78
CA SER A 35 -0.23 -9.08 -11.10
C SER A 35 -0.08 -10.36 -11.90
N THR A 36 0.99 -11.11 -11.69
CA THR A 36 1.34 -12.28 -12.48
C THR A 36 1.98 -13.35 -11.62
N THR A 37 1.52 -14.58 -11.77
CA THR A 37 2.08 -15.76 -11.11
C THR A 37 2.83 -16.62 -12.12
N VAL A 38 4.00 -17.16 -11.75
CA VAL A 38 4.85 -18.01 -12.57
C VAL A 38 5.21 -19.28 -11.81
N ALA A 39 5.20 -20.42 -12.48
CA ALA A 39 5.70 -21.67 -11.92
C ALA A 39 6.89 -22.19 -12.71
N SER A 40 7.90 -22.68 -12.00
CA SER A 40 9.10 -23.30 -12.61
C SER A 40 9.37 -24.67 -11.99
N VAL A 41 10.07 -25.53 -12.73
CA VAL A 41 10.48 -26.85 -12.25
C VAL A 41 12.01 -26.97 -12.27
N ALA A 42 12.57 -27.50 -11.20
CA ALA A 42 13.97 -27.88 -11.10
C ALA A 42 14.12 -29.40 -11.22
N THR A 43 15.00 -29.85 -12.07
CA THR A 43 15.27 -31.27 -12.31
C THR A 43 16.76 -31.60 -12.19
N LEU A 44 17.03 -32.82 -11.81
CA LEU A 44 18.38 -33.37 -11.75
C LEU A 44 18.43 -34.61 -12.66
N ASP A 45 19.32 -34.64 -13.61
CA ASP A 45 19.51 -35.82 -14.47
C ASP A 45 20.30 -36.91 -13.77
N THR A 46 20.41 -38.08 -14.41
CA THR A 46 21.16 -39.22 -13.89
C THR A 46 22.69 -38.98 -13.82
N GLY A 47 23.18 -37.99 -14.54
CA GLY A 47 24.58 -37.55 -14.54
C GLY A 47 24.88 -36.48 -13.49
N GLY A 48 23.83 -36.06 -12.70
CA GLY A 48 23.96 -34.98 -11.72
C GLY A 48 23.89 -33.59 -12.35
N ARG A 49 23.47 -33.47 -13.61
CA ARG A 49 23.24 -32.16 -14.23
C ARG A 49 21.91 -31.61 -13.76
N PHE A 50 21.99 -30.39 -13.44
CA PHE A 50 20.88 -29.61 -12.93
C PHE A 50 20.27 -28.78 -14.07
N ASP A 51 18.93 -28.76 -14.17
CA ASP A 51 18.21 -27.90 -15.12
C ASP A 51 17.00 -27.28 -14.44
N VAL A 52 16.70 -26.05 -14.84
CA VAL A 52 15.57 -25.27 -14.29
C VAL A 52 14.89 -24.53 -15.44
N HIS A 53 13.58 -24.65 -15.52
CA HIS A 53 12.80 -23.93 -16.53
C HIS A 53 11.39 -23.62 -16.06
N ALA A 54 10.81 -22.53 -16.59
CA ALA A 54 9.43 -22.17 -16.34
C ALA A 54 8.48 -23.15 -17.02
N LEU A 55 7.42 -23.50 -16.30
CA LEU A 55 6.35 -24.36 -16.80
C LEU A 55 5.41 -23.56 -17.71
N ASP A 56 5.02 -24.20 -18.81
CA ASP A 56 3.96 -23.70 -19.67
C ASP A 56 2.60 -24.06 -19.09
N ILE A 57 1.93 -23.07 -18.51
CA ILE A 57 0.62 -23.21 -17.86
C ILE A 57 -0.48 -23.04 -18.90
N ARG A 58 -1.41 -23.98 -18.96
CA ARG A 58 -2.56 -23.89 -19.83
C ARG A 58 -3.61 -22.94 -19.26
N VAL A 59 -3.92 -21.89 -19.99
CA VAL A 59 -4.91 -20.88 -19.62
C VAL A 59 -5.90 -20.71 -20.77
N LYS A 60 -7.11 -20.24 -20.48
CA LYS A 60 -8.00 -19.71 -21.49
C LYS A 60 -7.54 -18.28 -21.84
N ASP A 61 -7.46 -17.96 -23.10
CA ASP A 61 -7.18 -16.60 -23.56
C ASP A 61 -8.42 -15.68 -23.41
N GLU A 62 -8.26 -14.41 -23.74
CA GLU A 62 -9.33 -13.42 -23.66
C GLU A 62 -10.54 -13.76 -24.59
N GLU A 63 -10.32 -14.50 -25.65
CA GLU A 63 -11.34 -14.92 -26.63
C GLU A 63 -12.00 -16.25 -26.23
N GLY A 64 -11.51 -16.91 -25.19
CA GLY A 64 -11.99 -18.20 -24.70
C GLY A 64 -11.32 -19.42 -25.37
N GLY A 65 -10.32 -19.18 -26.21
CA GLY A 65 -9.43 -20.21 -26.77
C GLY A 65 -8.51 -20.80 -25.68
N ARG A 66 -7.81 -21.87 -26.02
CA ARG A 66 -6.76 -22.45 -25.15
C ARG A 66 -5.41 -21.94 -25.59
N SER A 67 -4.70 -21.31 -24.70
CA SER A 67 -3.32 -20.90 -24.88
C SER A 67 -2.42 -21.50 -23.80
N SER A 68 -1.14 -21.51 -24.06
CA SER A 68 -0.11 -21.91 -23.09
C SER A 68 0.78 -20.71 -22.82
N SER A 69 1.03 -20.39 -21.58
CA SER A 69 1.84 -19.25 -21.17
C SER A 69 2.69 -19.58 -19.96
N ARG A 70 3.91 -19.06 -19.93
CA ARG A 70 4.78 -19.15 -18.74
C ARG A 70 4.37 -18.20 -17.65
N THR A 71 3.58 -17.17 -18.00
CA THR A 71 3.07 -16.17 -17.06
C THR A 71 1.55 -16.27 -17.00
N THR A 72 1.00 -16.32 -15.79
CA THR A 72 -0.44 -16.39 -15.55
C THR A 72 -0.88 -15.13 -14.79
N PRO A 73 -1.75 -14.29 -15.37
CA PRO A 73 -2.31 -13.15 -14.60
C PRO A 73 -2.97 -13.60 -13.30
N THR A 74 -2.63 -12.94 -12.18
CA THR A 74 -3.16 -13.25 -10.84
C THR A 74 -4.53 -12.59 -10.66
N ILE A 75 -5.53 -13.16 -11.31
CA ILE A 75 -6.89 -12.59 -11.39
C ILE A 75 -7.93 -13.68 -11.48
N ILE A 76 -9.06 -13.46 -10.81
CA ILE A 76 -10.23 -14.34 -10.79
C ILE A 76 -11.45 -13.49 -11.12
N ALA A 77 -12.30 -13.94 -12.03
CA ALA A 77 -13.62 -13.35 -12.26
C ALA A 77 -14.69 -14.46 -12.26
N CYS A 78 -15.93 -14.10 -11.99
CA CYS A 78 -17.05 -15.04 -12.07
C CYS A 78 -17.95 -14.68 -13.27
N VAL A 79 -18.16 -15.65 -14.14
CA VAL A 79 -19.06 -15.51 -15.29
C VAL A 79 -20.03 -16.68 -15.30
N ASN A 80 -21.32 -16.40 -15.24
CA ASN A 80 -22.37 -17.40 -15.16
C ASN A 80 -22.16 -18.42 -14.00
N ASN A 81 -21.81 -17.92 -12.83
CA ASN A 81 -21.50 -18.69 -11.62
C ASN A 81 -20.29 -19.65 -11.73
N LEU A 82 -19.47 -19.48 -12.75
CA LEU A 82 -18.23 -20.24 -12.93
C LEU A 82 -17.03 -19.33 -12.76
N PRO A 83 -16.04 -19.70 -11.91
CA PRO A 83 -14.81 -18.97 -11.80
C PRO A 83 -13.97 -19.14 -13.06
N ILE A 84 -13.41 -18.03 -13.54
CA ILE A 84 -12.44 -17.99 -14.62
C ILE A 84 -11.16 -17.31 -14.14
N PHE A 85 -10.01 -17.71 -14.68
CA PHE A 85 -8.70 -17.35 -14.18
C PHE A 85 -7.80 -16.81 -15.26
N GLY A 86 -6.79 -16.04 -14.86
CA GLY A 86 -5.73 -15.58 -15.75
C GLY A 86 -6.23 -14.68 -16.88
N ALA A 87 -5.66 -14.81 -18.07
CA ALA A 87 -5.95 -13.93 -19.21
C ALA A 87 -7.44 -13.86 -19.55
N ALA A 88 -8.19 -14.96 -19.43
CA ALA A 88 -9.65 -14.95 -19.67
C ALA A 88 -10.42 -14.06 -18.70
N ALA A 89 -9.94 -13.89 -17.47
CA ALA A 89 -10.52 -13.00 -16.47
C ALA A 89 -10.09 -11.53 -16.67
N GLU A 90 -8.91 -11.29 -17.23
CA GLU A 90 -8.31 -9.95 -17.35
C GLU A 90 -9.18 -8.99 -18.17
N LYS A 91 -9.90 -9.47 -19.18
CA LYS A 91 -10.81 -8.64 -19.97
C LYS A 91 -11.94 -7.97 -19.18
N PHE A 92 -12.26 -8.53 -18.01
CA PHE A 92 -13.31 -8.00 -17.13
C PHE A 92 -12.78 -7.01 -16.09
N LYS A 93 -11.43 -6.84 -15.98
CA LYS A 93 -10.77 -6.00 -14.96
C LYS A 93 -11.33 -4.58 -14.84
N TYR A 94 -11.83 -4.02 -15.93
CA TYR A 94 -12.34 -2.65 -15.99
C TYR A 94 -13.87 -2.55 -16.17
N THR A 95 -14.56 -3.68 -16.20
CA THR A 95 -16.01 -3.76 -16.40
C THR A 95 -16.75 -4.30 -15.18
N PHE A 96 -16.13 -5.20 -14.45
CA PHE A 96 -16.66 -5.80 -13.24
C PHE A 96 -16.26 -4.99 -11.99
N THR A 97 -17.02 -5.16 -10.92
CA THR A 97 -16.73 -4.51 -9.64
C THR A 97 -15.64 -5.27 -8.91
N LYS A 98 -14.52 -4.58 -8.63
CA LYS A 98 -13.41 -5.17 -7.85
C LYS A 98 -13.90 -5.61 -6.47
N ASP A 99 -13.33 -6.71 -5.98
CA ASP A 99 -13.62 -7.35 -4.69
C ASP A 99 -15.07 -7.85 -4.54
N LYS A 100 -15.83 -7.88 -5.64
CA LYS A 100 -17.17 -8.45 -5.73
C LYS A 100 -17.29 -9.42 -6.92
N ASP A 101 -17.25 -8.91 -8.15
CA ASP A 101 -17.41 -9.73 -9.37
C ASP A 101 -16.08 -10.19 -9.93
N ILE A 102 -14.99 -9.54 -9.50
CA ILE A 102 -13.61 -9.80 -9.93
C ILE A 102 -12.63 -9.53 -8.79
N TRP A 103 -11.66 -10.42 -8.64
CA TRP A 103 -10.58 -10.32 -7.65
C TRP A 103 -9.23 -10.25 -8.34
N TYR A 104 -8.47 -9.21 -8.08
CA TYR A 104 -7.08 -9.00 -8.52
C TYR A 104 -6.34 -8.16 -7.49
N SER A 105 -5.01 -8.25 -7.49
CA SER A 105 -4.14 -7.61 -6.47
C SER A 105 -4.45 -8.07 -5.04
N PHE A 106 -5.16 -9.16 -4.84
CA PHE A 106 -5.56 -9.67 -3.53
C PHE A 106 -4.37 -10.15 -2.69
N LYS A 107 -3.22 -10.43 -3.29
CA LYS A 107 -1.96 -10.69 -2.56
C LYS A 107 -1.61 -9.53 -1.62
N MET A 108 -1.84 -8.29 -2.06
CA MET A 108 -1.52 -7.08 -1.29
C MET A 108 -2.44 -6.87 -0.09
N GLU A 109 -3.60 -7.50 -0.11
CA GLU A 109 -4.63 -7.38 0.92
C GLU A 109 -4.65 -8.59 1.88
N LEU A 110 -3.71 -9.54 1.73
CA LEU A 110 -3.51 -10.63 2.68
C LEU A 110 -3.05 -10.07 4.04
N GLY A 111 -3.45 -10.72 5.11
CA GLY A 111 -3.12 -10.34 6.47
C GLY A 111 -3.85 -9.11 6.99
N GLU A 112 -4.61 -8.41 6.15
CA GLU A 112 -5.43 -7.29 6.57
C GLU A 112 -6.73 -7.80 7.19
N ASN A 113 -6.93 -7.54 8.47
CA ASN A 113 -8.22 -7.76 9.12
C ASN A 113 -9.15 -6.58 8.84
N LEU A 114 -9.70 -6.53 7.65
CA LEU A 114 -10.57 -5.46 7.17
C LEU A 114 -12.02 -5.58 7.71
N GLY A 115 -12.23 -6.42 8.72
CA GLY A 115 -13.52 -6.59 9.38
C GLY A 115 -14.62 -6.99 8.39
N ASN A 116 -15.66 -6.13 8.30
CA ASN A 116 -16.79 -6.40 7.42
C ASN A 116 -16.61 -5.90 5.97
N LYS A 117 -15.44 -5.37 5.57
CA LYS A 117 -15.22 -4.83 4.21
C LYS A 117 -15.65 -5.83 3.13
N TYR A 118 -15.35 -7.12 3.34
CA TYR A 118 -15.64 -8.18 2.37
C TYR A 118 -16.84 -9.05 2.73
N SER A 119 -17.54 -8.79 3.84
CA SER A 119 -18.52 -9.73 4.39
C SER A 119 -19.72 -10.00 3.46
N GLU A 120 -19.98 -9.18 2.46
CA GLU A 120 -21.00 -9.36 1.42
C GLU A 120 -20.43 -9.39 -0.01
N SER A 121 -19.12 -9.26 -0.15
CA SER A 121 -18.44 -9.33 -1.44
C SER A 121 -18.21 -10.81 -1.79
N VAL A 122 -19.23 -11.47 -2.27
CA VAL A 122 -19.15 -12.90 -2.63
C VAL A 122 -19.03 -13.02 -4.15
N LEU A 123 -17.84 -13.40 -4.63
CA LEU A 123 -17.68 -13.81 -6.01
C LEU A 123 -18.39 -15.14 -6.20
N GLY A 124 -19.28 -15.20 -7.20
CA GLY A 124 -19.96 -16.44 -7.53
C GLY A 124 -20.94 -16.90 -6.44
N ASP A 125 -21.75 -15.99 -5.90
CA ASP A 125 -22.87 -16.36 -5.04
C ASP A 125 -23.76 -17.37 -5.76
N GLY A 126 -23.97 -18.56 -5.12
CA GLY A 126 -24.61 -19.71 -5.72
C GLY A 126 -23.67 -20.62 -6.55
N SER A 127 -22.37 -20.34 -6.63
CA SER A 127 -21.36 -21.26 -7.16
C SER A 127 -20.82 -22.20 -6.07
N ASP A 128 -20.20 -23.33 -6.49
CA ASP A 128 -19.48 -24.23 -5.58
C ASP A 128 -18.18 -23.61 -5.02
N TYR A 129 -17.76 -22.46 -5.52
CA TYR A 129 -16.48 -21.81 -5.21
C TYR A 129 -16.66 -20.31 -4.88
N PRO A 130 -17.39 -19.98 -3.80
CA PRO A 130 -17.58 -18.58 -3.43
C PRO A 130 -16.28 -17.98 -2.89
N VAL A 131 -16.02 -16.70 -3.19
CA VAL A 131 -14.88 -15.92 -2.69
C VAL A 131 -15.41 -14.71 -1.92
N ARG A 132 -15.05 -14.57 -0.65
CA ARG A 132 -15.56 -13.54 0.27
C ARG A 132 -14.47 -12.58 0.75
N ASN A 133 -13.19 -12.97 0.62
CA ASN A 133 -12.07 -12.21 1.13
C ASN A 133 -10.77 -12.55 0.35
N PRO A 134 -9.66 -11.80 0.53
CA PRO A 134 -8.39 -12.05 -0.13
C PRO A 134 -7.80 -13.45 0.12
N GLN A 135 -7.98 -14.01 1.32
CA GLN A 135 -7.48 -15.35 1.65
C GLN A 135 -8.22 -16.42 0.84
N GLU A 136 -9.56 -16.33 0.74
CA GLU A 136 -10.36 -17.24 -0.10
C GLU A 136 -10.05 -17.08 -1.60
N ALA A 137 -9.78 -15.83 -2.06
CA ALA A 137 -9.32 -15.58 -3.42
C ALA A 137 -7.98 -16.28 -3.67
N THR A 138 -7.05 -16.15 -2.76
CA THR A 138 -5.73 -16.80 -2.82
C THR A 138 -5.90 -18.34 -2.84
N ARG A 139 -6.73 -18.89 -1.96
CA ARG A 139 -7.04 -20.33 -1.93
C ARG A 139 -7.58 -20.82 -3.27
N LEU A 140 -8.57 -20.13 -3.84
CA LEU A 140 -9.18 -20.52 -5.11
C LEU A 140 -8.19 -20.39 -6.28
N PHE A 141 -7.33 -19.37 -6.27
CA PHE A 141 -6.31 -19.20 -7.29
C PHE A 141 -5.24 -20.31 -7.22
N PHE A 142 -4.79 -20.69 -6.02
CA PHE A 142 -3.85 -21.81 -5.85
C PHE A 142 -4.49 -23.16 -6.19
N PHE A 143 -5.80 -23.35 -5.97
CA PHE A 143 -6.52 -24.52 -6.47
C PHE A 143 -6.37 -24.65 -7.99
N PHE A 144 -6.59 -23.57 -8.72
CA PHE A 144 -6.40 -23.53 -10.17
C PHE A 144 -4.93 -23.79 -10.53
N MET A 145 -3.99 -23.04 -9.96
CA MET A 145 -2.56 -23.16 -10.28
C MET A 145 -2.03 -24.58 -10.03
N LYS A 146 -2.37 -25.20 -8.89
CA LYS A 146 -1.95 -26.58 -8.57
C LYS A 146 -2.37 -27.55 -9.66
N HIS A 147 -3.64 -27.52 -10.07
CA HIS A 147 -4.14 -28.42 -11.13
C HIS A 147 -3.39 -28.22 -12.47
N GLN A 148 -3.08 -26.99 -12.82
CA GLN A 148 -2.32 -26.70 -14.04
C GLN A 148 -0.87 -27.15 -13.94
N ILE A 149 -0.22 -26.95 -12.78
CA ILE A 149 1.15 -27.40 -12.50
C ILE A 149 1.22 -28.92 -12.55
N GLU A 150 0.30 -29.63 -11.90
CA GLU A 150 0.23 -31.09 -11.91
C GLU A 150 0.03 -31.65 -13.34
N ALA A 151 -0.75 -30.94 -14.16
CA ALA A 151 -0.91 -31.31 -15.58
C ALA A 151 0.39 -31.12 -16.37
N ALA A 152 1.07 -29.97 -16.19
CA ALA A 152 2.35 -29.70 -16.85
C ALA A 152 3.44 -30.67 -16.42
N VAL A 153 3.57 -30.99 -15.14
CA VAL A 153 4.52 -31.98 -14.59
C VAL A 153 4.27 -33.36 -15.20
N ARG A 154 3.01 -33.78 -15.33
CA ARG A 154 2.63 -35.05 -15.95
C ARG A 154 2.98 -35.09 -17.44
N GLU A 155 2.80 -34.00 -18.17
CA GLU A 155 3.17 -33.91 -19.59
C GLU A 155 4.68 -34.00 -19.82
N LEU A 156 5.46 -33.50 -18.86
CA LEU A 156 6.91 -33.63 -18.85
C LEU A 156 7.39 -35.04 -18.43
N GLY A 157 6.47 -35.94 -18.04
CA GLY A 157 6.83 -37.28 -17.57
C GLY A 157 7.55 -37.29 -16.23
N LEU A 158 7.43 -36.25 -15.42
CA LEU A 158 8.08 -36.15 -14.13
C LEU A 158 7.28 -36.83 -13.01
N PRO A 159 7.92 -37.21 -11.88
CA PRO A 159 7.23 -37.81 -10.73
C PRO A 159 6.06 -36.95 -10.21
N SER A 160 4.99 -37.60 -9.74
CA SER A 160 3.79 -36.92 -9.24
C SER A 160 3.89 -36.45 -7.78
N ASP A 161 4.90 -36.87 -7.02
CA ASP A 161 5.17 -36.32 -5.68
C ASP A 161 5.87 -34.96 -5.84
N ILE A 162 5.08 -33.89 -5.86
CA ILE A 162 5.59 -32.54 -6.08
C ILE A 162 5.93 -31.89 -4.75
N ARG A 163 7.14 -31.34 -4.66
CA ARG A 163 7.62 -30.51 -3.55
C ARG A 163 7.64 -29.08 -3.99
N TYR A 164 6.82 -28.27 -3.33
CA TYR A 164 6.64 -26.87 -3.67
C TYR A 164 7.55 -25.96 -2.86
N ALA A 165 7.95 -24.84 -3.45
CA ALA A 165 8.39 -23.63 -2.76
C ALA A 165 7.64 -22.45 -3.35
N VAL A 166 7.17 -21.55 -2.52
CA VAL A 166 6.38 -20.37 -2.92
C VAL A 166 7.12 -19.11 -2.50
N THR A 167 7.29 -18.18 -3.42
CA THR A 167 7.97 -16.93 -3.11
C THR A 167 7.01 -15.92 -2.48
N ILE A 168 7.58 -15.11 -1.63
CA ILE A 168 6.91 -14.02 -0.94
C ILE A 168 7.82 -12.80 -0.90
N PRO A 169 7.29 -11.58 -0.91
CA PRO A 169 8.10 -10.39 -0.64
C PRO A 169 8.82 -10.54 0.70
N ALA A 170 10.07 -10.11 0.76
CA ALA A 170 10.83 -10.14 2.01
C ALA A 170 10.16 -9.29 3.11
N SER A 171 9.41 -8.28 2.69
CA SER A 171 8.60 -7.40 3.53
C SER A 171 7.27 -8.01 4.01
N PHE A 172 6.91 -9.23 3.54
CA PHE A 172 5.66 -9.89 3.97
C PHE A 172 5.66 -10.14 5.47
N GLU A 173 4.62 -9.67 6.09
CA GLU A 173 4.40 -9.76 7.53
C GLU A 173 3.82 -11.13 7.92
N ALA A 174 3.82 -11.42 9.21
CA ALA A 174 3.42 -12.73 9.72
C ALA A 174 1.98 -13.12 9.35
N ASN A 175 1.03 -12.18 9.29
CA ASN A 175 -0.36 -12.48 8.87
C ASN A 175 -0.47 -12.78 7.39
N GLN A 176 0.21 -12.00 6.57
CA GLN A 176 0.24 -12.24 5.13
C GLN A 176 0.80 -13.64 4.85
N ARG A 177 1.86 -14.01 5.58
CA ARG A 177 2.45 -15.36 5.52
C ARG A 177 1.48 -16.41 6.02
N LYS A 178 0.80 -16.15 7.14
CA LYS A 178 -0.20 -17.09 7.71
C LYS A 178 -1.37 -17.30 6.74
N ASP A 179 -1.97 -16.24 6.22
CA ASP A 179 -3.08 -16.34 5.27
C ASP A 179 -2.68 -17.11 4.00
N LEU A 180 -1.45 -16.89 3.53
CA LEU A 180 -0.91 -17.64 2.38
C LEU A 180 -0.71 -19.13 2.75
N ILE A 181 -0.11 -19.42 3.90
CA ILE A 181 0.09 -20.80 4.38
C ILE A 181 -1.24 -21.52 4.48
N ASP A 182 -2.24 -20.91 5.13
CA ASP A 182 -3.58 -21.47 5.27
C ASP A 182 -4.23 -21.75 3.89
N ALA A 183 -4.01 -20.87 2.91
CA ALA A 183 -4.50 -21.05 1.54
C ALA A 183 -3.78 -22.19 0.80
N LEU A 184 -2.48 -22.37 1.04
CA LEU A 184 -1.69 -23.48 0.48
C LEU A 184 -2.09 -24.83 1.09
N GLU A 185 -2.20 -24.93 2.42
CA GLU A 185 -2.61 -26.14 3.15
C GLU A 185 -4.03 -26.59 2.76
N ALA A 186 -4.94 -25.62 2.59
CA ALA A 186 -6.30 -25.92 2.11
C ALA A 186 -6.34 -26.54 0.70
N ASN A 187 -5.24 -26.47 -0.04
CA ASN A 187 -5.03 -27.10 -1.35
C ASN A 187 -4.13 -28.33 -1.29
N ASP A 188 -3.90 -28.93 -0.12
CA ASP A 188 -2.97 -30.04 0.08
C ASP A 188 -1.53 -29.75 -0.42
N ILE A 189 -1.15 -28.50 -0.49
CA ILE A 189 0.24 -28.09 -0.68
C ILE A 189 0.90 -28.14 0.69
N LYS A 190 1.60 -29.24 0.97
CA LYS A 190 2.23 -29.45 2.28
C LYS A 190 3.26 -28.37 2.55
N VAL A 191 2.97 -27.57 3.57
CA VAL A 191 3.86 -26.55 4.08
C VAL A 191 4.75 -27.20 5.15
N SER A 192 5.94 -27.63 4.76
CA SER A 192 7.03 -27.89 5.71
C SER A 192 7.68 -26.54 6.06
N ASP A 193 8.45 -26.49 7.14
CA ASP A 193 9.04 -25.27 7.72
C ASP A 193 9.81 -24.33 6.74
N GLN A 194 9.86 -24.63 5.46
CA GLN A 194 10.58 -23.85 4.44
C GLN A 194 9.96 -23.93 3.04
N VAL A 195 8.66 -24.01 2.94
CA VAL A 195 7.94 -23.84 1.67
C VAL A 195 8.02 -22.39 1.21
N LEU A 196 8.04 -21.44 2.13
CA LEU A 196 8.14 -20.02 1.79
C LEU A 196 9.59 -19.58 1.68
N ILE A 197 9.92 -18.91 0.57
CA ILE A 197 11.20 -18.25 0.35
C ILE A 197 11.00 -16.79 -0.01
N ASP A 198 11.81 -15.90 0.57
CA ASP A 198 11.75 -14.47 0.22
C ASP A 198 12.23 -14.28 -1.24
N GLU A 199 11.50 -13.46 -2.02
CA GLU A 199 11.76 -13.17 -3.44
C GLU A 199 13.22 -12.80 -3.74
N PRO A 200 13.89 -11.91 -2.94
CA PRO A 200 15.30 -11.58 -3.21
C PRO A 200 16.25 -12.77 -3.07
N ASN A 201 15.95 -13.67 -2.15
CA ASN A 201 16.76 -14.87 -1.97
C ASN A 201 16.55 -15.87 -3.10
N ALA A 202 15.31 -16.04 -3.57
CA ALA A 202 15.01 -16.83 -4.73
C ALA A 202 15.70 -16.27 -5.98
N ALA A 203 15.61 -14.97 -6.19
CA ALA A 203 16.29 -14.29 -7.30
C ALA A 203 17.80 -14.50 -7.27
N PHE A 204 18.42 -14.37 -6.11
CA PHE A 204 19.85 -14.60 -5.97
C PHE A 204 20.25 -16.05 -6.30
N LEU A 205 19.49 -17.04 -5.82
CA LEU A 205 19.72 -18.46 -6.17
C LEU A 205 19.63 -18.71 -7.68
N SER A 206 18.63 -18.13 -8.34
CA SER A 206 18.46 -18.26 -9.79
C SER A 206 19.63 -17.61 -10.54
N TYR A 207 20.08 -16.44 -10.12
CA TYR A 207 21.19 -15.75 -10.76
C TYR A 207 22.50 -16.49 -10.61
N VAL A 208 22.79 -17.07 -9.45
CA VAL A 208 23.97 -17.95 -9.23
C VAL A 208 23.97 -19.12 -10.21
N PHE A 209 22.81 -19.71 -10.47
CA PHE A 209 22.69 -20.79 -11.43
C PHE A 209 22.89 -20.32 -12.88
N GLU A 210 22.26 -19.21 -13.27
CA GLU A 210 22.33 -18.63 -14.62
C GLU A 210 23.75 -18.20 -14.95
N SER A 211 24.38 -17.42 -14.06
CA SER A 211 25.77 -16.93 -14.25
C SER A 211 26.80 -18.05 -14.37
N ALA A 212 26.64 -19.11 -13.57
CA ALA A 212 27.51 -20.28 -13.65
C ALA A 212 27.33 -21.06 -14.97
N LYS A 213 26.07 -21.16 -15.46
CA LYS A 213 25.77 -21.81 -16.76
C LYS A 213 26.32 -20.99 -17.92
N ASP A 214 26.35 -19.70 -17.84
CA ASP A 214 26.92 -18.78 -18.83
C ASP A 214 28.44 -18.68 -18.77
N GLY A 215 29.07 -19.35 -17.80
CA GLY A 215 30.54 -19.37 -17.64
C GLY A 215 31.11 -18.10 -16.98
N ASN A 216 30.24 -17.31 -16.33
CA ASN A 216 30.63 -16.08 -15.62
C ASN A 216 30.10 -16.09 -14.18
N PRO A 217 30.51 -17.06 -13.33
CA PRO A 217 30.02 -17.20 -11.97
C PRO A 217 30.43 -16.01 -11.11
N ILE A 218 29.56 -15.60 -10.19
CA ILE A 218 29.92 -14.68 -9.09
C ILE A 218 30.94 -15.36 -8.21
N SER A 219 32.02 -14.66 -7.83
CA SER A 219 33.07 -15.17 -6.97
C SER A 219 33.07 -14.49 -5.62
N VAL A 220 32.96 -15.25 -4.53
CA VAL A 220 33.04 -14.73 -3.16
C VAL A 220 34.51 -14.77 -2.70
N PRO A 221 35.10 -13.65 -2.27
CA PRO A 221 36.43 -13.62 -1.67
C PRO A 221 36.51 -14.47 -0.39
N ASP A 222 37.64 -15.13 -0.14
CA ASP A 222 37.84 -15.94 1.08
C ASP A 222 37.94 -15.10 2.36
N THR A 223 38.22 -13.80 2.22
CA THR A 223 38.51 -12.88 3.33
C THR A 223 37.48 -11.80 3.52
N ASP A 224 36.47 -11.72 2.65
CA ASP A 224 35.49 -10.67 2.69
C ASP A 224 34.10 -11.19 2.24
N ASN A 225 33.05 -10.46 2.56
CA ASN A 225 31.68 -10.75 2.14
C ASN A 225 31.30 -9.83 1.00
N LEU A 226 30.35 -10.27 0.17
CA LEU A 226 29.73 -9.44 -0.86
C LEU A 226 28.43 -8.86 -0.34
N ASP A 227 28.21 -7.57 -0.56
CA ASP A 227 26.93 -6.91 -0.33
C ASP A 227 26.19 -6.77 -1.68
N ILE A 228 25.05 -7.46 -1.79
CA ILE A 228 24.23 -7.51 -3.00
C ILE A 228 22.90 -6.78 -2.72
N LEU A 229 22.66 -5.69 -3.43
CA LEU A 229 21.35 -5.03 -3.40
C LEU A 229 20.43 -5.71 -4.43
N VAL A 230 19.35 -6.29 -3.97
CA VAL A 230 18.27 -6.82 -4.83
C VAL A 230 17.21 -5.74 -5.00
N PHE A 231 17.03 -5.35 -6.24
CA PHE A 231 16.07 -4.32 -6.66
C PHE A 231 14.87 -5.00 -7.31
N ASP A 232 13.82 -5.20 -6.53
CA ASP A 232 12.56 -5.78 -7.01
C ASP A 232 11.58 -4.67 -7.39
N TYR A 233 11.39 -4.50 -8.69
CA TYR A 233 10.47 -3.50 -9.22
C TYR A 233 9.33 -4.19 -9.96
N GLY A 234 8.27 -4.43 -9.19
CA GLY A 234 7.05 -5.08 -9.66
C GLY A 234 6.05 -4.12 -10.31
N ALA A 235 4.82 -4.57 -10.45
CA ALA A 235 3.72 -3.74 -10.95
C ALA A 235 3.25 -2.75 -9.87
N GLY A 236 3.03 -3.18 -8.64
CA GLY A 236 2.47 -2.35 -7.56
C GLY A 236 3.45 -1.93 -6.47
N THR A 237 4.62 -2.57 -6.37
CA THR A 237 5.59 -2.36 -5.29
C THR A 237 7.00 -2.18 -5.80
N CYS A 238 7.80 -1.50 -4.98
CA CYS A 238 9.25 -1.46 -5.09
C CYS A 238 9.84 -1.99 -3.78
N ASP A 239 10.35 -3.21 -3.81
CA ASP A 239 10.98 -3.87 -2.67
C ASP A 239 12.49 -3.88 -2.86
N ILE A 240 13.23 -3.39 -1.86
CA ILE A 240 14.69 -3.35 -1.84
C ILE A 240 15.20 -4.22 -0.71
N SER A 241 16.08 -5.14 -1.04
CA SER A 241 16.75 -5.97 -0.03
C SER A 241 18.25 -5.90 -0.20
N ILE A 242 19.00 -5.90 0.90
CA ILE A 242 20.45 -6.00 0.89
C ILE A 242 20.82 -7.35 1.48
N LEU A 243 21.50 -8.16 0.70
CA LEU A 243 22.00 -9.48 1.07
C LEU A 243 23.52 -9.43 1.29
N GLU A 244 23.97 -9.94 2.43
CA GLU A 244 25.38 -10.28 2.65
C GLU A 244 25.60 -11.73 2.23
N VAL A 245 26.50 -11.96 1.29
CA VAL A 245 26.89 -13.30 0.82
C VAL A 245 28.32 -13.56 1.24
N GLY A 246 28.53 -14.63 1.97
CA GLY A 246 29.82 -14.96 2.52
C GLY A 246 30.04 -16.47 2.62
N LYS A 247 31.19 -16.84 3.18
CA LYS A 247 31.59 -18.21 3.42
C LYS A 247 31.96 -18.40 4.89
N ASP A 248 31.39 -19.40 5.51
CA ASP A 248 31.75 -19.86 6.84
C ASP A 248 32.23 -21.31 6.85
N TYR A 249 32.43 -21.89 8.03
CA TYR A 249 32.86 -23.29 8.18
C TYR A 249 31.84 -24.33 7.68
N LYS A 250 30.58 -23.92 7.46
CA LYS A 250 29.49 -24.76 6.91
C LYS A 250 29.40 -24.65 5.39
N GLY A 251 30.04 -23.66 4.79
CA GLY A 251 30.00 -23.38 3.36
C GLY A 251 29.54 -21.94 3.05
N LEU A 252 28.96 -21.76 1.89
CA LEU A 252 28.41 -20.47 1.47
C LEU A 252 27.09 -20.17 2.17
N TYR A 253 26.90 -18.93 2.53
CA TYR A 253 25.64 -18.43 3.11
C TYR A 253 25.17 -17.14 2.46
N SER A 254 23.86 -16.91 2.47
CA SER A 254 23.22 -15.62 2.19
C SER A 254 22.44 -15.18 3.40
N LYS A 255 22.67 -13.94 3.84
CA LYS A 255 22.02 -13.34 5.00
C LYS A 255 21.42 -12.00 4.60
N SER A 256 20.13 -11.79 4.84
CA SER A 256 19.51 -10.48 4.67
C SER A 256 20.06 -9.50 5.71
N LYS A 257 20.46 -8.31 5.26
CA LYS A 257 20.94 -7.21 6.10
C LYS A 257 19.88 -6.17 6.34
N ALA A 258 19.12 -5.85 5.29
CA ALA A 258 18.05 -4.87 5.35
C ALA A 258 16.96 -5.18 4.33
N ILE A 259 15.76 -4.74 4.65
CA ILE A 259 14.59 -4.80 3.80
C ILE A 259 13.91 -3.43 3.85
N SER A 260 13.58 -2.87 2.70
CA SER A 260 12.79 -1.65 2.59
C SER A 260 11.66 -1.90 1.60
N ARG A 261 10.44 -1.55 2.00
CA ARG A 261 9.26 -1.65 1.16
C ARG A 261 8.57 -0.31 1.06
N PHE A 262 8.11 -0.01 -0.13
CA PHE A 262 7.18 1.08 -0.33
C PHE A 262 6.07 0.66 -1.29
N ASP A 263 4.85 0.90 -0.88
CA ASP A 263 3.67 0.85 -1.72
C ASP A 263 3.61 2.10 -2.61
N LYS A 264 2.90 2.01 -3.73
CA LYS A 264 2.71 3.13 -4.67
C LYS A 264 4.01 3.65 -5.32
N CYS A 265 4.92 2.75 -5.62
CA CYS A 265 6.11 3.03 -6.40
C CYS A 265 6.42 1.87 -7.34
N GLY A 266 5.46 1.46 -8.16
CA GLY A 266 5.58 0.34 -9.08
C GLY A 266 5.30 0.72 -10.54
N GLY A 267 5.28 -0.28 -11.41
CA GLY A 267 4.97 -0.10 -12.83
C GLY A 267 3.58 0.46 -13.10
N ASP A 268 2.59 0.07 -12.29
CA ASP A 268 1.21 0.55 -12.38
C ASP A 268 1.09 2.04 -12.01
N ASP A 269 1.96 2.53 -11.13
CA ASP A 269 1.98 3.96 -10.78
C ASP A 269 2.54 4.80 -11.93
N ILE A 270 3.54 4.29 -12.66
CA ILE A 270 3.99 4.92 -13.91
C ILE A 270 2.83 4.94 -14.91
N ASP A 271 2.10 3.84 -15.09
CA ASP A 271 0.98 3.75 -16.01
C ASP A 271 -0.13 4.73 -15.64
N ARG A 272 -0.44 4.84 -14.36
CA ARG A 272 -1.41 5.80 -13.84
C ARG A 272 -0.97 7.23 -14.12
N PHE A 273 0.28 7.56 -13.83
CA PHE A 273 0.84 8.89 -14.12
C PHE A 273 0.74 9.24 -15.61
N LEU A 274 1.09 8.30 -16.50
CA LEU A 274 0.97 8.48 -17.95
C LEU A 274 -0.49 8.65 -18.39
N ALA A 275 -1.39 7.85 -17.83
CA ALA A 275 -2.82 7.92 -18.11
C ALA A 275 -3.39 9.28 -17.70
N GLU A 276 -3.09 9.75 -16.51
CA GLU A 276 -3.59 11.02 -15.97
C GLU A 276 -3.01 12.24 -16.69
N LYS A 277 -1.69 12.29 -16.79
CA LYS A 277 -1.01 13.49 -17.28
C LYS A 277 -1.07 13.65 -18.79
N TYR A 278 -1.05 12.55 -19.53
CA TYR A 278 -0.92 12.62 -21.00
C TYR A 278 -2.12 12.07 -21.76
N LEU A 279 -2.72 10.94 -21.35
CA LEU A 279 -3.82 10.35 -22.09
C LEU A 279 -5.18 10.95 -21.74
N LEU A 280 -5.40 11.32 -20.48
CA LEU A 280 -6.64 11.98 -20.06
C LEU A 280 -6.89 13.29 -20.82
N PRO A 281 -5.93 14.24 -20.93
CA PRO A 281 -6.14 15.44 -21.74
C PRO A 281 -6.39 15.13 -23.22
N GLN A 282 -5.76 14.09 -23.79
CA GLN A 282 -5.99 13.69 -25.18
C GLN A 282 -7.42 13.22 -25.40
N ILE A 283 -7.94 12.32 -24.54
CA ILE A 283 -9.32 11.81 -24.71
C ILE A 283 -10.37 12.88 -24.44
N LEU A 284 -10.15 13.76 -23.47
CA LEU A 284 -11.05 14.89 -23.19
C LEU A 284 -11.12 15.84 -24.37
N LYS A 285 -9.98 16.21 -24.96
CA LYS A 285 -9.90 17.06 -26.14
C LYS A 285 -10.61 16.46 -27.34
N THR A 286 -10.37 15.17 -27.63
CA THR A 286 -10.99 14.49 -28.77
C THR A 286 -12.48 14.25 -28.58
N SER A 287 -12.94 14.15 -27.34
CA SER A 287 -14.36 13.97 -27.00
C SER A 287 -15.11 15.29 -26.75
N GLY A 288 -14.43 16.44 -26.80
CA GLY A 288 -15.02 17.75 -26.59
C GLY A 288 -15.53 17.98 -25.15
N VAL A 289 -14.93 17.32 -24.17
CA VAL A 289 -15.29 17.41 -22.75
C VAL A 289 -14.27 18.25 -22.00
N GLU A 290 -14.75 19.24 -21.25
CA GLU A 290 -13.91 20.05 -20.37
C GLU A 290 -13.63 19.30 -19.07
N GLU A 291 -12.38 19.30 -18.62
CA GLU A 291 -11.96 18.57 -17.41
C GLU A 291 -12.72 19.01 -16.15
N LYS A 292 -13.02 20.31 -16.03
CA LYS A 292 -13.80 20.88 -14.91
C LYS A 292 -15.23 20.34 -14.79
N LYS A 293 -15.76 19.70 -15.85
CA LYS A 293 -17.09 19.05 -15.83
C LYS A 293 -17.03 17.61 -15.32
N LEU A 294 -15.81 17.08 -15.08
CA LEU A 294 -15.64 15.74 -14.55
C LEU A 294 -15.67 15.78 -13.03
N ARG A 295 -16.48 14.91 -12.44
CA ARG A 295 -16.34 14.56 -11.04
C ARG A 295 -15.14 13.61 -10.83
N SER A 296 -14.61 13.55 -9.63
CA SER A 296 -13.53 12.62 -9.30
C SER A 296 -13.88 11.17 -9.63
N LYS A 297 -15.13 10.74 -9.40
CA LYS A 297 -15.61 9.40 -9.77
C LYS A 297 -15.57 9.15 -11.28
N ASP A 298 -16.00 10.13 -12.08
CA ASP A 298 -15.94 10.04 -13.56
C ASP A 298 -14.48 10.04 -14.03
N ARG A 299 -13.65 10.91 -13.45
CA ARG A 299 -12.20 10.99 -13.73
C ARG A 299 -11.52 9.66 -13.43
N ARG A 300 -11.74 9.07 -12.25
CA ARG A 300 -11.20 7.74 -11.88
C ARG A 300 -11.64 6.65 -12.87
N LYS A 301 -12.91 6.62 -13.27
CA LYS A 301 -13.41 5.66 -14.26
C LYS A 301 -12.73 5.81 -15.62
N ILE A 302 -12.52 7.06 -16.08
CA ILE A 302 -11.83 7.33 -17.36
C ILE A 302 -10.37 6.87 -17.23
N ILE A 303 -9.67 7.25 -16.17
CA ILE A 303 -8.27 6.86 -15.93
C ILE A 303 -8.14 5.33 -15.90
N ALA A 304 -9.02 4.62 -15.21
CA ALA A 304 -9.02 3.16 -15.18
C ALA A 304 -9.07 2.55 -16.59
N ARG A 305 -9.85 3.15 -17.52
CA ARG A 305 -9.90 2.72 -18.94
C ARG A 305 -8.64 3.08 -19.74
N LEU A 306 -7.87 4.06 -19.28
CA LEU A 306 -6.62 4.51 -19.90
C LEU A 306 -5.38 3.77 -19.37
N MET A 307 -5.50 3.01 -18.26
CA MET A 307 -4.38 2.27 -17.68
C MET A 307 -3.74 1.29 -18.67
N LYS A 308 -4.54 0.43 -19.32
CA LYS A 308 -4.00 -0.56 -20.27
C LYS A 308 -3.32 0.08 -21.48
N PRO A 309 -3.90 1.12 -22.13
CA PRO A 309 -3.17 1.90 -23.13
C PRO A 309 -1.87 2.53 -22.64
N ALA A 310 -1.85 3.05 -21.42
CA ALA A 310 -0.63 3.63 -20.81
C ALA A 310 0.46 2.57 -20.61
N GLU A 311 0.11 1.41 -20.07
CA GLU A 311 1.00 0.25 -19.93
C GLU A 311 1.61 -0.17 -21.28
N LEU A 312 0.77 -0.33 -22.30
CA LEU A 312 1.24 -0.73 -23.64
C LEU A 312 2.17 0.32 -24.27
N LEU A 313 1.90 1.61 -24.06
CA LEU A 313 2.78 2.68 -24.51
C LEU A 313 4.10 2.69 -23.75
N LYS A 314 4.06 2.51 -22.42
CA LYS A 314 5.26 2.37 -21.58
C LYS A 314 6.15 1.24 -22.10
N ILE A 315 5.58 0.04 -22.27
CA ILE A 315 6.31 -1.14 -22.77
C ILE A 315 6.93 -0.85 -24.12
N LYS A 316 6.13 -0.35 -25.07
CA LYS A 316 6.60 -0.05 -26.43
C LYS A 316 7.70 1.02 -26.46
N ILE A 317 7.61 2.05 -25.61
CA ILE A 317 8.65 3.06 -25.48
C ILE A 317 9.93 2.42 -24.91
N CYS A 318 9.82 1.63 -23.85
CA CYS A 318 10.97 0.94 -23.23
C CYS A 318 11.65 -0.01 -24.23
N GLU A 319 10.89 -0.80 -24.97
CA GLU A 319 11.42 -1.70 -26.03
C GLU A 319 12.15 -0.92 -27.13
N ASN A 320 11.51 0.16 -27.64
CA ASN A 320 12.13 1.01 -28.66
C ASN A 320 13.44 1.64 -28.16
N VAL A 321 13.48 2.10 -26.91
CA VAL A 321 14.67 2.67 -26.30
C VAL A 321 15.75 1.59 -26.16
N SER A 322 15.42 0.43 -25.63
CA SER A 322 16.35 -0.70 -25.47
C SER A 322 16.97 -1.15 -26.80
N LEU A 323 16.17 -1.22 -27.89
CA LEU A 323 16.65 -1.58 -29.23
C LEU A 323 17.57 -0.52 -29.86
N LYS A 324 17.33 0.76 -29.57
CA LYS A 324 18.13 1.88 -30.11
C LYS A 324 19.40 2.16 -29.29
N MET A 325 19.47 1.62 -28.07
CA MET A 325 20.60 1.84 -27.15
C MET A 325 21.64 0.73 -27.28
N ASN A 326 22.64 0.95 -28.11
CA ASN A 326 23.93 0.29 -27.94
C ASN A 326 24.66 1.03 -26.82
N ASN A 327 24.82 0.40 -25.63
CA ASN A 327 25.58 0.92 -24.49
C ASN A 327 25.03 2.11 -23.69
N LEU A 328 23.76 2.05 -23.24
CA LEU A 328 23.20 2.94 -22.22
C LEU A 328 23.31 4.47 -22.50
N GLU A 329 23.34 4.90 -23.75
CA GLU A 329 23.29 6.32 -24.13
C GLU A 329 21.85 6.85 -24.21
N LEU A 330 21.22 7.08 -23.07
CA LEU A 330 19.87 7.67 -22.97
C LEU A 330 19.70 9.11 -23.45
N PRO A 331 20.70 10.02 -23.40
CA PRO A 331 20.47 11.45 -23.53
C PRO A 331 19.80 11.91 -24.83
N MET A 332 20.04 11.23 -25.93
CA MET A 332 19.51 11.71 -27.23
C MET A 332 18.03 11.39 -27.45
N LEU A 333 17.55 10.24 -26.96
CA LEU A 333 16.12 9.87 -27.12
C LEU A 333 15.22 10.57 -26.11
N SER A 334 15.70 10.83 -24.90
CA SER A 334 14.90 11.43 -23.82
C SER A 334 14.39 12.85 -24.15
N ASN A 335 14.99 13.54 -25.10
CA ASN A 335 14.60 14.89 -25.54
C ASN A 335 13.84 14.91 -26.87
N SER A 336 13.55 13.75 -27.48
CA SER A 336 12.82 13.67 -28.74
C SER A 336 11.34 13.92 -28.56
N ASP A 337 10.77 14.74 -29.45
CA ASP A 337 9.32 14.97 -29.55
C ASP A 337 8.61 13.90 -30.42
N GLU A 338 9.35 12.92 -30.92
CA GLU A 338 8.77 11.77 -31.63
C GLU A 338 7.76 11.07 -30.73
N VAL A 339 6.55 10.85 -31.27
CA VAL A 339 5.42 10.27 -30.54
C VAL A 339 5.32 8.78 -30.87
N VAL A 340 5.36 7.96 -29.84
CA VAL A 340 5.05 6.53 -29.94
C VAL A 340 3.53 6.37 -29.78
N THR A 341 2.88 5.73 -30.74
CA THR A 341 1.42 5.56 -30.78
C THR A 341 1.00 4.10 -30.78
N LEU A 342 -0.20 3.82 -30.29
CA LEU A 342 -0.88 2.54 -30.45
C LEU A 342 -1.88 2.64 -31.62
N SER A 343 -1.82 1.70 -32.55
CA SER A 343 -2.80 1.60 -33.66
C SER A 343 -4.14 1.02 -33.15
N LYS A 344 -4.77 1.73 -32.20
CA LYS A 344 -6.01 1.28 -31.54
C LYS A 344 -6.90 2.49 -31.25
N THR A 345 -8.22 2.30 -31.38
CA THR A 345 -9.20 3.29 -30.92
C THR A 345 -9.80 2.82 -29.59
N ILE A 346 -9.76 3.69 -28.59
CA ILE A 346 -10.39 3.49 -27.28
C ILE A 346 -11.73 4.22 -27.34
N SER A 347 -12.83 3.56 -27.03
CA SER A 347 -14.14 4.19 -26.98
C SER A 347 -15.00 3.54 -25.89
N PHE A 348 -15.60 4.37 -25.02
CA PHE A 348 -16.52 3.93 -23.98
C PHE A 348 -17.50 5.05 -23.58
N GLU A 349 -18.63 4.65 -23.02
CA GLU A 349 -19.66 5.58 -22.55
C GLU A 349 -19.37 6.01 -21.11
N THR A 350 -19.64 7.29 -20.85
CA THR A 350 -19.58 7.88 -19.50
C THR A 350 -20.81 8.75 -19.28
N ARG A 351 -21.02 9.19 -18.05
CA ARG A 351 -22.09 10.13 -17.70
C ARG A 351 -22.01 11.47 -18.49
N VAL A 352 -20.80 11.92 -18.78
CA VAL A 352 -20.53 13.17 -19.51
C VAL A 352 -20.49 12.99 -21.03
N GLY A 353 -20.83 11.79 -21.52
CA GLY A 353 -20.90 11.46 -22.92
C GLY A 353 -19.94 10.36 -23.35
N ARG A 354 -19.90 10.11 -24.65
CA ARG A 354 -19.03 9.12 -25.26
C ARG A 354 -17.59 9.63 -25.33
N MET A 355 -16.67 8.91 -24.69
CA MET A 355 -15.23 9.16 -24.75
C MET A 355 -14.62 8.39 -25.89
N THR A 356 -13.84 9.05 -26.73
CA THR A 356 -13.15 8.40 -27.86
C THR A 356 -11.75 8.96 -28.02
N LEU A 357 -10.75 8.08 -28.11
CA LEU A 357 -9.36 8.40 -28.40
C LEU A 357 -8.81 7.45 -29.45
N ALA A 358 -8.54 7.96 -30.62
CA ALA A 358 -7.88 7.21 -31.70
C ALA A 358 -6.37 7.38 -31.59
N ASN A 359 -5.63 6.28 -31.75
CA ASN A 359 -4.18 6.25 -31.76
C ASN A 359 -3.55 6.99 -30.56
N PRO A 360 -3.84 6.58 -29.29
CA PRO A 360 -3.23 7.21 -28.13
C PRO A 360 -1.72 7.20 -28.27
N GLY A 361 -1.08 8.27 -27.85
CA GLY A 361 0.37 8.41 -28.03
C GLY A 361 1.05 9.25 -26.95
N ILE A 362 2.33 8.94 -26.71
CA ILE A 362 3.21 9.64 -25.76
C ILE A 362 4.56 9.83 -26.45
N SER A 363 5.14 11.03 -26.35
CA SER A 363 6.49 11.27 -26.88
C SER A 363 7.58 10.80 -25.93
N TYR A 364 8.77 10.54 -26.45
CA TYR A 364 9.94 10.21 -25.59
C TYR A 364 10.22 11.29 -24.56
N ARG A 365 10.08 12.58 -24.92
CA ARG A 365 10.23 13.69 -23.96
C ARG A 365 9.20 13.60 -22.83
N GLN A 366 7.93 13.38 -23.14
CA GLN A 366 6.86 13.22 -22.15
C GLN A 366 7.14 12.04 -21.23
N PHE A 367 7.57 10.91 -21.78
CA PHE A 367 7.92 9.74 -21.00
C PHE A 367 9.12 10.01 -20.07
N ASN A 368 10.16 10.66 -20.57
CA ASN A 368 11.30 11.07 -19.75
C ASN A 368 10.90 12.01 -18.60
N GLU A 369 10.00 12.97 -18.87
CA GLU A 369 9.46 13.84 -17.80
C GLU A 369 8.68 13.06 -16.74
N ALA A 370 7.91 12.06 -17.14
CA ALA A 370 7.25 11.16 -16.20
C ALA A 370 8.28 10.40 -15.35
N MET A 371 9.30 9.81 -15.99
CA MET A 371 10.32 9.04 -15.29
C MET A 371 11.12 9.90 -14.27
N LYS A 372 11.29 11.20 -14.50
CA LYS A 372 11.95 12.11 -13.53
C LYS A 372 11.24 12.13 -12.17
N VAL A 373 9.94 11.89 -12.11
CA VAL A 373 9.19 11.80 -10.84
C VAL A 373 9.64 10.59 -10.04
N PHE A 374 9.70 9.44 -10.69
CA PHE A 374 10.04 8.15 -10.06
C PHE A 374 11.56 7.97 -9.84
N LEU A 375 12.40 8.75 -10.53
CA LEU A 375 13.86 8.67 -10.50
C LEU A 375 14.52 9.89 -9.84
N ASN A 376 13.79 10.66 -9.05
CA ASN A 376 14.35 11.83 -8.37
C ASN A 376 15.21 11.42 -7.17
N GLN A 377 16.53 11.63 -7.29
CA GLN A 377 17.49 11.32 -6.22
C GLN A 377 17.47 12.32 -5.05
N MET A 378 16.98 13.54 -5.27
CA MET A 378 17.08 14.66 -4.32
C MET A 378 15.82 14.81 -3.44
N SER A 379 14.70 14.22 -3.85
CA SER A 379 13.43 14.46 -3.19
C SER A 379 13.21 13.51 -2.00
N THR A 380 13.00 14.12 -0.84
CA THR A 380 12.31 13.49 0.30
C THR A 380 10.81 13.77 0.27
N SER A 381 10.33 14.54 -0.72
CA SER A 381 8.93 14.94 -0.85
C SER A 381 8.23 14.10 -1.93
N VAL A 382 7.04 13.69 -1.59
CA VAL A 382 6.09 13.03 -2.47
C VAL A 382 5.67 14.01 -3.57
N ALA A 383 5.75 13.59 -4.83
CA ALA A 383 5.20 14.37 -5.93
C ALA A 383 3.70 14.14 -6.00
N LYS A 384 2.91 15.18 -5.75
CA LYS A 384 1.44 15.12 -5.83
C LYS A 384 0.96 15.38 -7.26
N MET A 385 0.07 14.54 -7.75
CA MET A 385 -0.68 14.78 -8.97
C MET A 385 -2.12 14.26 -8.81
N GLY A 386 -3.07 15.17 -8.82
CA GLY A 386 -4.46 14.84 -8.50
C GLY A 386 -4.60 14.40 -7.04
N GLU A 387 -5.09 13.21 -6.85
CA GLU A 387 -5.29 12.57 -5.53
C GLU A 387 -4.13 11.66 -5.13
N ASP A 388 -3.23 11.35 -6.08
CA ASP A 388 -2.18 10.37 -5.89
C ASP A 388 -0.83 11.02 -5.54
N ASP A 389 -0.15 10.35 -4.60
CA ASP A 389 1.21 10.67 -4.17
C ASP A 389 2.18 9.67 -4.82
N TYR A 390 3.21 10.16 -5.50
CA TYR A 390 4.21 9.34 -6.18
C TYR A 390 5.57 9.44 -5.50
N ASN A 391 6.17 8.29 -5.21
CA ASN A 391 7.47 8.18 -4.55
C ASN A 391 8.59 7.88 -5.55
N SER A 392 9.80 8.33 -5.22
CA SER A 392 10.99 7.95 -5.96
C SER A 392 11.56 6.62 -5.47
N VAL A 393 12.02 5.77 -6.39
CA VAL A 393 12.73 4.52 -6.06
C VAL A 393 13.97 4.75 -5.18
N PHE A 394 14.60 5.92 -5.30
CA PHE A 394 15.77 6.28 -4.48
C PHE A 394 15.44 6.51 -3.01
N THR A 395 14.19 6.80 -2.66
CA THR A 395 13.76 6.87 -1.27
C THR A 395 13.91 5.50 -0.61
N ASN A 396 13.49 4.44 -1.31
CA ASN A 396 13.57 3.06 -0.83
C ASN A 396 15.01 2.57 -0.75
N ILE A 397 15.80 2.86 -1.78
CA ILE A 397 17.23 2.50 -1.82
C ILE A 397 17.96 3.12 -0.65
N LYS A 398 17.77 4.43 -0.39
CA LYS A 398 18.39 5.11 0.75
C LYS A 398 17.95 4.52 2.09
N SER A 399 16.66 4.24 2.25
CA SER A 399 16.13 3.59 3.46
C SER A 399 16.77 2.21 3.69
N ALA A 400 16.94 1.40 2.65
CA ALA A 400 17.59 0.10 2.76
C ALA A 400 19.08 0.23 3.12
N LEU A 401 19.79 1.16 2.50
CA LEU A 401 21.21 1.43 2.80
C LEU A 401 21.39 1.90 4.25
N GLU A 402 20.55 2.81 4.74
CA GLU A 402 20.57 3.28 6.13
C GLU A 402 20.31 2.13 7.11
N LYS A 403 19.31 1.29 6.86
CA LYS A 403 19.00 0.11 7.69
C LYS A 403 20.14 -0.92 7.71
N ALA A 404 20.82 -1.12 6.59
CA ALA A 404 21.97 -2.00 6.48
C ALA A 404 23.24 -1.39 7.09
N ASN A 405 23.23 -0.10 7.44
CA ASN A 405 24.42 0.68 7.78
C ASN A 405 25.50 0.56 6.68
N ARG A 406 25.10 0.81 5.44
CA ARG A 406 25.92 0.77 4.22
C ARG A 406 25.81 2.07 3.44
N ARG A 407 26.90 2.42 2.77
CA ARG A 407 26.90 3.47 1.75
C ARG A 407 26.66 2.82 0.39
N LYS A 408 26.35 3.58 -0.63
CA LYS A 408 26.17 3.07 -1.99
C LYS A 408 27.46 2.47 -2.59
N GLU A 409 28.64 2.95 -2.13
CA GLU A 409 29.96 2.46 -2.54
C GLU A 409 30.30 1.10 -1.89
N ASP A 410 29.60 0.71 -0.84
CA ASP A 410 29.79 -0.58 -0.16
C ASP A 410 29.02 -1.72 -0.85
N ILE A 411 28.20 -1.42 -1.88
CA ILE A 411 27.41 -2.40 -2.63
C ILE A 411 28.22 -2.91 -3.82
N ASP A 412 28.51 -4.21 -3.83
CA ASP A 412 29.26 -4.85 -4.91
C ASP A 412 28.40 -5.10 -6.16
N TYR A 413 27.18 -5.56 -5.96
CA TYR A 413 26.27 -5.93 -7.05
C TYR A 413 24.87 -5.36 -6.83
N VAL A 414 24.20 -5.00 -7.95
CA VAL A 414 22.76 -4.63 -7.97
C VAL A 414 22.04 -5.64 -8.86
N LEU A 415 21.28 -6.54 -8.25
CA LEU A 415 20.49 -7.56 -8.94
C LEU A 415 19.08 -7.06 -9.23
N PHE A 416 18.71 -6.99 -10.50
CA PHE A 416 17.37 -6.61 -10.93
C PHE A 416 16.43 -7.80 -10.97
N ILE A 417 15.21 -7.60 -10.46
CA ILE A 417 14.08 -8.53 -10.59
C ILE A 417 12.77 -7.75 -10.79
N GLY A 418 11.70 -8.45 -11.12
CA GLY A 418 10.42 -7.85 -11.42
C GLY A 418 10.29 -7.34 -12.87
N GLY A 419 9.11 -7.51 -13.46
CA GLY A 419 8.85 -7.19 -14.86
C GLY A 419 9.03 -5.71 -15.22
N SER A 420 8.81 -4.80 -14.27
CA SER A 420 8.99 -3.36 -14.48
C SER A 420 10.46 -2.95 -14.50
N SER A 421 11.37 -3.80 -14.05
CA SER A 421 12.84 -3.61 -14.12
C SER A 421 13.41 -3.67 -15.54
N TYR A 422 12.63 -4.11 -16.55
CA TYR A 422 13.01 -3.97 -17.95
C TYR A 422 13.09 -2.51 -18.43
N ASN A 423 12.63 -1.55 -17.62
CA ASN A 423 12.64 -0.13 -17.99
C ASN A 423 14.08 0.41 -18.09
N PRO A 424 14.57 0.80 -19.28
CA PRO A 424 15.96 1.22 -19.49
C PRO A 424 16.29 2.55 -18.79
N TYR A 425 15.31 3.41 -18.54
CA TYR A 425 15.54 4.64 -17.76
C TYR A 425 15.87 4.33 -16.30
N LEU A 426 15.22 3.31 -15.74
CA LEU A 426 15.46 2.85 -14.39
C LEU A 426 16.87 2.22 -14.28
N GLN A 427 17.20 1.31 -15.20
CA GLN A 427 18.53 0.66 -15.24
C GLN A 427 19.66 1.68 -15.37
N TYR A 428 19.46 2.69 -16.24
CA TYR A 428 20.43 3.77 -16.39
C TYR A 428 20.58 4.62 -15.12
N ALA A 429 19.47 4.99 -14.49
CA ALA A 429 19.49 5.80 -13.26
C ALA A 429 20.20 5.06 -12.11
N LEU A 430 19.97 3.75 -11.97
CA LEU A 430 20.65 2.92 -10.97
C LEU A 430 22.15 2.77 -11.32
N LYS A 431 22.50 2.58 -12.60
CA LYS A 431 23.91 2.53 -13.04
C LYS A 431 24.66 3.83 -12.69
N CYS A 432 24.02 4.97 -12.89
CA CYS A 432 24.61 6.26 -12.50
C CYS A 432 24.74 6.45 -10.99
N PHE A 433 23.81 5.90 -10.21
CA PHE A 433 23.82 6.00 -8.75
C PHE A 433 24.84 5.05 -8.12
N PHE A 434 24.84 3.80 -8.55
CA PHE A 434 25.78 2.75 -8.15
C PHE A 434 26.92 2.61 -9.16
N ASN A 435 27.70 3.67 -9.33
CA ASN A 435 28.74 3.75 -10.37
C ASN A 435 29.93 2.81 -10.14
N GLU A 436 30.11 2.30 -8.92
CA GLU A 436 31.15 1.34 -8.53
C GLU A 436 30.65 -0.10 -8.51
N SER A 437 29.33 -0.30 -8.48
CA SER A 437 28.71 -1.63 -8.45
C SER A 437 28.50 -2.20 -9.86
N GLU A 438 28.51 -3.55 -9.97
CA GLU A 438 28.09 -4.23 -11.18
C GLU A 438 26.58 -4.48 -11.19
N LEU A 439 25.93 -4.20 -12.33
CA LEU A 439 24.52 -4.46 -12.51
C LEU A 439 24.29 -5.87 -13.01
N LEU A 440 23.53 -6.66 -12.26
CA LEU A 440 23.16 -8.02 -12.60
C LEU A 440 21.74 -8.03 -13.17
N ILE A 441 21.63 -8.21 -14.49
CA ILE A 441 20.33 -8.22 -15.19
C ILE A 441 20.11 -9.62 -15.74
N PRO A 442 19.25 -10.45 -15.13
CA PRO A 442 18.93 -11.79 -15.62
C PRO A 442 18.34 -11.77 -17.03
N HIS A 443 18.55 -12.86 -17.80
CA HIS A 443 18.00 -12.97 -19.15
C HIS A 443 16.48 -12.89 -19.19
N ASN A 444 15.80 -13.41 -18.17
CA ASN A 444 14.34 -13.35 -18.09
C ASN A 444 13.87 -12.95 -16.69
N LEU A 445 13.64 -11.66 -16.51
CA LEU A 445 13.19 -11.08 -15.24
C LEU A 445 11.84 -11.61 -14.76
N GLN A 446 10.97 -12.10 -15.65
CA GLN A 446 9.63 -12.57 -15.30
C GLN A 446 9.61 -13.97 -14.71
N THR A 447 10.55 -14.86 -15.11
CA THR A 447 10.58 -16.25 -14.64
C THR A 447 11.68 -16.50 -13.62
N HIS A 448 12.53 -15.53 -13.41
CA HIS A 448 13.76 -15.64 -12.63
C HIS A 448 13.50 -16.04 -11.18
N VAL A 449 12.55 -15.37 -10.52
CA VAL A 449 12.22 -15.61 -9.12
C VAL A 449 11.61 -17.00 -8.91
N SER A 450 10.70 -17.45 -9.80
CA SER A 450 10.12 -18.81 -9.71
C SER A 450 11.16 -19.92 -9.95
N GLN A 451 12.15 -19.66 -10.81
CA GLN A 451 13.26 -20.58 -11.01
C GLN A 451 14.10 -20.73 -9.75
N GLY A 452 14.40 -19.63 -9.06
CA GLY A 452 15.11 -19.67 -7.79
C GLY A 452 14.35 -20.40 -6.68
N ALA A 453 13.01 -20.24 -6.65
CA ALA A 453 12.17 -21.01 -5.74
C ALA A 453 12.22 -22.52 -6.04
N ALA A 454 12.24 -22.90 -7.32
CA ALA A 454 12.37 -24.31 -7.70
C ALA A 454 13.73 -24.88 -7.29
N ILE A 455 14.81 -24.09 -7.43
CA ILE A 455 16.15 -24.45 -6.95
C ILE A 455 16.13 -24.64 -5.43
N HIS A 456 15.52 -23.71 -4.68
CA HIS A 456 15.38 -23.82 -3.23
C HIS A 456 14.62 -25.09 -2.83
N SER A 457 13.50 -25.38 -3.50
CA SER A 457 12.74 -26.62 -3.26
C SER A 457 13.61 -27.87 -3.45
N LEU A 458 14.43 -27.92 -4.49
CA LEU A 458 15.34 -29.03 -4.73
C LEU A 458 16.42 -29.11 -3.64
N LEU A 459 17.12 -28.03 -3.35
CA LEU A 459 18.18 -27.98 -2.34
C LEU A 459 17.68 -28.42 -0.98
N PHE A 460 16.52 -27.91 -0.58
CA PHE A 460 15.94 -28.22 0.71
C PHE A 460 15.37 -29.65 0.79
N ASN A 461 14.52 -30.04 -0.16
CA ASN A 461 13.79 -31.32 -0.08
C ASN A 461 14.63 -32.53 -0.53
N ALA A 462 15.66 -32.32 -1.33
CA ALA A 462 16.54 -33.40 -1.80
C ALA A 462 17.86 -33.52 -1.01
N MET A 463 18.38 -32.39 -0.52
CA MET A 463 19.71 -32.31 0.08
C MET A 463 19.71 -31.90 1.55
N GLY A 464 18.57 -31.43 2.07
CA GLY A 464 18.45 -30.93 3.44
C GLY A 464 19.25 -29.65 3.68
N PHE A 465 19.56 -28.88 2.62
CA PHE A 465 20.44 -27.72 2.67
C PHE A 465 19.62 -26.44 2.49
N ASN A 466 19.77 -25.50 3.41
CA ASN A 466 19.23 -24.15 3.29
C ASN A 466 20.36 -23.13 3.29
N MET A 467 20.53 -22.45 2.18
CA MET A 467 21.53 -21.39 2.03
C MET A 467 21.07 -20.05 2.61
N VAL A 468 19.76 -19.89 2.79
CA VAL A 468 19.15 -18.59 3.09
C VAL A 468 18.83 -18.46 4.57
N ASN A 469 19.32 -17.37 5.18
CA ASN A 469 19.06 -17.04 6.57
C ASN A 469 18.20 -15.77 6.66
N PRO A 470 16.85 -15.90 6.76
CA PRO A 470 15.96 -14.75 6.87
C PRO A 470 16.14 -14.00 8.18
N ILE A 471 15.81 -12.70 8.18
CA ILE A 471 15.83 -11.84 9.36
C ILE A 471 14.48 -11.13 9.56
N THR A 472 14.28 -10.54 10.76
CA THR A 472 13.16 -9.64 11.03
C THR A 472 13.35 -8.30 10.33
N GLY A 473 12.32 -7.82 9.62
CA GLY A 473 12.37 -6.52 8.92
C GLY A 473 12.27 -5.31 9.85
N GLU A 474 11.67 -5.48 11.03
CA GLU A 474 11.40 -4.39 11.98
C GLU A 474 11.54 -4.90 13.42
N LYS A 475 11.81 -3.98 14.37
CA LYS A 475 11.81 -4.31 15.81
C LYS A 475 10.38 -4.49 16.33
N ILE A 476 10.21 -5.46 17.23
CA ILE A 476 8.95 -5.73 17.93
C ILE A 476 9.08 -5.29 19.38
N LEU A 477 8.11 -4.53 19.87
CA LEU A 477 8.12 -3.90 21.16
C LEU A 477 6.81 -4.22 21.92
N ALA A 478 6.88 -4.29 23.25
CA ALA A 478 5.71 -4.22 24.11
C ALA A 478 5.60 -2.81 24.72
N ILE A 479 4.38 -2.34 24.98
CA ILE A 479 4.14 -1.05 25.66
C ILE A 479 3.76 -1.34 27.11
N ALA A 480 4.54 -0.80 28.04
CA ALA A 480 4.22 -0.82 29.46
C ALA A 480 3.21 0.29 29.81
N ARG A 481 2.53 0.17 30.96
CA ARG A 481 1.49 1.11 31.42
C ARG A 481 1.95 2.57 31.50
N ASP A 482 3.22 2.80 31.87
CA ASP A 482 3.83 4.14 31.94
C ASP A 482 4.24 4.69 30.57
N GLY A 483 3.90 3.96 29.51
CA GLY A 483 4.21 4.32 28.13
C GLY A 483 5.65 4.00 27.70
N ARG A 484 6.48 3.39 28.54
CA ARG A 484 7.78 2.86 28.11
C ARG A 484 7.59 1.70 27.14
N THR A 485 8.54 1.53 26.23
CA THR A 485 8.57 0.40 25.30
C THR A 485 9.66 -0.57 25.70
N GLU A 486 9.29 -1.84 25.81
CA GLU A 486 10.22 -2.95 26.06
C GLU A 486 10.51 -3.67 24.73
N LEU A 487 11.79 -3.81 24.39
CA LEU A 487 12.21 -4.50 23.19
C LEU A 487 11.99 -6.01 23.32
N LEU A 488 11.12 -6.58 22.49
CA LEU A 488 10.88 -8.01 22.44
C LEU A 488 11.80 -8.69 21.42
N VAL A 489 11.85 -8.14 20.21
CA VAL A 489 12.68 -8.64 19.10
C VAL A 489 13.35 -7.47 18.40
N PRO A 490 14.68 -7.47 18.25
CA PRO A 490 15.37 -6.42 17.51
C PRO A 490 15.14 -6.57 15.99
N GLU A 491 15.21 -5.46 15.28
CA GLU A 491 15.33 -5.45 13.82
C GLU A 491 16.61 -6.21 13.40
N GLY A 492 16.57 -6.92 12.27
CA GLY A 492 17.68 -7.70 11.80
C GLY A 492 17.97 -8.98 12.60
N ALA A 493 17.07 -9.40 13.49
CA ALA A 493 17.26 -10.65 14.24
C ALA A 493 17.13 -11.86 13.31
N PRO A 494 18.01 -12.88 13.40
CA PRO A 494 17.94 -14.09 12.59
C PRO A 494 16.65 -14.86 12.87
N ILE A 495 16.11 -15.51 11.84
CA ILE A 495 14.90 -16.33 11.88
C ILE A 495 15.27 -17.77 11.47
N PRO A 496 14.78 -18.85 12.15
CA PRO A 496 13.98 -18.77 13.37
C PRO A 496 14.78 -18.27 14.56
N ARG A 497 14.13 -17.48 15.41
CA ARG A 497 14.75 -17.01 16.66
C ARG A 497 14.33 -17.93 17.80
N PRO A 498 15.27 -18.49 18.56
CA PRO A 498 14.95 -19.26 19.77
C PRO A 498 14.19 -18.39 20.77
N VAL A 499 13.46 -19.04 21.65
CA VAL A 499 12.69 -18.38 22.72
C VAL A 499 13.57 -17.38 23.48
N ALA A 500 13.16 -16.11 23.45
CA ALA A 500 13.76 -15.07 24.27
C ALA A 500 12.80 -14.76 25.42
N MET A 501 13.33 -14.64 26.62
CA MET A 501 12.56 -14.29 27.79
C MET A 501 12.63 -12.78 28.00
N ASN A 502 11.48 -12.13 28.26
CA ASN A 502 11.42 -10.76 28.74
C ASN A 502 10.72 -10.77 30.12
N GLU A 503 11.41 -10.28 31.15
CA GLU A 503 10.96 -10.26 32.54
C GLU A 503 10.81 -8.83 33.10
N ASN A 504 10.83 -7.82 32.24
CA ASN A 504 10.82 -6.41 32.64
C ASN A 504 9.41 -5.86 32.93
N LEU A 505 8.39 -6.68 32.79
CA LEU A 505 7.00 -6.29 33.01
C LEU A 505 6.49 -6.81 34.35
N SER A 506 5.63 -6.02 35.01
CA SER A 506 4.98 -6.41 36.26
C SER A 506 3.54 -5.91 36.32
N VAL A 507 2.72 -6.57 37.14
CA VAL A 507 1.34 -6.18 37.39
C VAL A 507 1.29 -4.80 38.09
N PRO A 508 0.59 -3.83 37.48
CA PRO A 508 0.63 -2.45 38.00
C PRO A 508 -0.31 -2.18 39.19
N LEU A 509 -1.37 -2.98 39.40
CA LEU A 509 -2.41 -2.73 40.38
C LEU A 509 -2.78 -4.01 41.14
N GLU A 510 -3.01 -3.87 42.44
CA GLU A 510 -3.54 -4.94 43.29
C GLU A 510 -4.96 -5.32 42.87
N GLY A 511 -5.25 -6.61 42.82
CA GLY A 511 -6.57 -7.14 42.49
C GLY A 511 -6.96 -7.04 40.98
N GLN A 512 -6.01 -6.70 40.13
CA GLN A 512 -6.25 -6.59 38.69
C GLN A 512 -6.71 -7.93 38.09
N LYS A 513 -7.83 -7.90 37.36
CA LYS A 513 -8.42 -9.12 36.77
C LYS A 513 -7.87 -9.42 35.37
N VAL A 514 -7.46 -8.41 34.65
CA VAL A 514 -6.99 -8.52 33.26
C VAL A 514 -5.73 -7.68 33.09
N ILE A 515 -4.69 -8.28 32.55
CA ILE A 515 -3.49 -7.59 32.10
C ILE A 515 -3.56 -7.46 30.59
N GLU A 516 -3.40 -6.27 30.07
CA GLU A 516 -3.31 -6.00 28.63
C GLU A 516 -1.91 -5.50 28.31
N VAL A 517 -1.22 -6.18 27.39
CA VAL A 517 0.11 -5.81 26.91
C VAL A 517 0.01 -5.51 25.43
N PRO A 518 -0.02 -4.24 25.03
CA PRO A 518 0.01 -3.87 23.62
C PRO A 518 1.36 -4.23 22.99
N ILE A 519 1.32 -4.89 21.84
CA ILE A 519 2.47 -5.19 21.01
C ILE A 519 2.50 -4.21 19.85
N CYS A 520 3.61 -3.56 19.62
CA CYS A 520 3.80 -2.65 18.51
C CYS A 520 5.05 -3.00 17.70
N VAL A 521 5.09 -2.51 16.47
CA VAL A 521 6.22 -2.64 15.54
C VAL A 521 6.78 -1.25 15.29
N ARG A 522 8.07 -1.14 15.17
CA ARG A 522 8.82 0.08 14.92
C ARG A 522 8.72 1.10 16.05
N ASP A 523 7.52 1.56 16.41
CA ASP A 523 7.27 2.51 17.47
C ASP A 523 5.85 2.37 18.07
N ARG A 524 5.49 3.24 19.03
CA ARG A 524 4.20 3.19 19.74
C ARG A 524 2.98 3.52 18.87
N SER A 525 3.16 4.18 17.74
CA SER A 525 2.06 4.61 16.88
C SER A 525 1.45 3.44 16.11
N GLN A 526 2.19 2.33 15.98
CA GLN A 526 1.76 1.13 15.26
C GLN A 526 1.49 -0.04 16.21
N VAL A 527 0.46 0.10 17.04
CA VAL A 527 -0.02 -1.00 17.89
C VAL A 527 -0.74 -2.02 17.01
N LEU A 528 -0.28 -3.25 17.07
CA LEU A 528 -0.68 -4.33 16.18
C LEU A 528 -1.63 -5.32 16.83
N SER A 529 -1.43 -5.56 18.12
CA SER A 529 -2.22 -6.48 18.91
C SER A 529 -2.12 -6.12 20.37
N VAL A 530 -3.11 -6.55 21.14
CA VAL A 530 -3.09 -6.44 22.60
C VAL A 530 -3.17 -7.84 23.16
N LEU A 531 -2.12 -8.29 23.86
CA LEU A 531 -2.14 -9.53 24.62
C LEU A 531 -3.06 -9.34 25.82
N ARG A 532 -4.08 -10.18 25.93
CA ARG A 532 -5.00 -10.14 27.06
C ARG A 532 -4.81 -11.36 27.93
N ILE A 533 -4.42 -11.16 29.19
CA ILE A 533 -4.16 -12.19 30.18
C ILE A 533 -5.23 -12.05 31.27
N GLU A 534 -6.13 -13.04 31.39
CA GLU A 534 -7.18 -13.03 32.39
C GLU A 534 -6.75 -13.79 33.63
N CYS A 535 -6.95 -13.19 34.81
CA CYS A 535 -6.61 -13.85 36.07
C CYS A 535 -7.66 -14.89 36.46
N PRO A 536 -7.28 -16.17 36.64
CA PRO A 536 -8.20 -17.20 37.08
C PRO A 536 -8.50 -17.11 38.58
N ARG A 537 -7.75 -16.31 39.34
CA ARG A 537 -7.91 -16.18 40.82
C ARG A 537 -9.04 -15.18 41.14
N PRO A 538 -9.93 -15.51 42.07
CA PRO A 538 -11.01 -14.63 42.51
C PRO A 538 -10.52 -13.28 43.04
N GLU A 539 -9.34 -13.24 43.72
CA GLU A 539 -8.71 -12.04 44.24
C GLU A 539 -8.04 -11.16 43.19
N GLY A 540 -7.72 -11.71 42.04
CA GLY A 540 -6.99 -11.04 40.98
C GLY A 540 -5.48 -11.27 41.08
N PHE A 541 -4.73 -10.52 40.24
CA PHE A 541 -3.27 -10.47 40.31
C PHE A 541 -2.82 -9.53 41.42
N HIS A 542 -1.66 -9.84 42.04
CA HIS A 542 -1.06 -8.97 43.04
C HIS A 542 -0.17 -7.91 42.39
N GLN A 543 -0.17 -6.71 42.96
CA GLN A 543 0.71 -5.64 42.51
C GLN A 543 2.19 -6.08 42.60
N GLY A 544 2.97 -5.85 41.56
CA GLY A 544 4.38 -6.23 41.47
C GLY A 544 4.64 -7.68 41.08
N GLU A 545 3.59 -8.52 40.87
CA GLU A 545 3.81 -9.84 40.26
C GLU A 545 4.53 -9.70 38.92
N ASN A 546 5.57 -10.53 38.71
CA ASN A 546 6.32 -10.53 37.45
C ASN A 546 5.46 -11.08 36.29
N VAL A 547 5.46 -10.36 35.19
CA VAL A 547 4.86 -10.79 33.92
C VAL A 547 6.01 -11.12 32.97
N ARG A 548 6.33 -12.41 32.86
CA ARG A 548 7.34 -12.92 31.94
C ARG A 548 6.69 -13.25 30.61
N LEU A 549 7.30 -12.79 29.53
CA LEU A 549 6.92 -13.14 28.16
C LEU A 549 7.99 -14.06 27.54
N ASP A 550 7.58 -15.25 27.13
CA ASP A 550 8.40 -16.17 26.32
C ASP A 550 8.06 -15.94 24.86
N ILE A 551 9.05 -15.57 24.05
CA ILE A 551 8.87 -15.08 22.67
C ILE A 551 9.63 -16.00 21.72
N LEU A 552 8.94 -16.49 20.71
CA LEU A 552 9.49 -17.30 19.61
C LEU A 552 9.06 -16.72 18.27
N ILE A 553 10.01 -16.43 17.39
CA ILE A 553 9.71 -16.22 15.97
C ILE A 553 9.98 -17.53 15.23
N THR A 554 8.95 -18.05 14.58
CA THR A 554 9.04 -19.26 13.78
C THR A 554 9.78 -19.01 12.47
N ALA A 555 10.18 -20.08 11.76
CA ALA A 555 10.76 -19.97 10.42
C ALA A 555 9.85 -19.23 9.42
N ASP A 556 8.53 -19.30 9.62
CA ASP A 556 7.53 -18.58 8.82
C ASP A 556 7.29 -17.14 9.29
N LYS A 557 8.17 -16.61 10.15
CA LYS A 557 8.07 -15.27 10.76
C LYS A 557 6.81 -15.04 11.60
N LEU A 558 6.18 -16.09 12.12
CA LEU A 558 5.09 -15.96 13.08
C LEU A 558 5.63 -15.72 14.48
N LEU A 559 5.07 -14.73 15.17
CA LEU A 559 5.37 -14.44 16.57
C LEU A 559 4.48 -15.29 17.45
N LYS A 560 5.08 -16.24 18.19
CA LYS A 560 4.42 -16.98 19.27
C LYS A 560 4.83 -16.36 20.59
N VAL A 561 3.85 -16.01 21.40
CA VAL A 561 4.06 -15.45 22.73
C VAL A 561 3.34 -16.29 23.77
N SER A 562 4.05 -16.68 24.81
CA SER A 562 3.45 -17.26 26.03
C SER A 562 3.74 -16.28 27.17
N ALA A 563 2.74 -16.00 27.99
CA ALA A 563 2.89 -15.21 29.20
C ALA A 563 2.89 -16.09 30.43
N TRP A 564 3.72 -15.72 31.42
CA TRP A 564 3.74 -16.34 32.74
C TRP A 564 3.46 -15.29 33.79
N VAL A 565 2.45 -15.49 34.62
CA VAL A 565 2.11 -14.61 35.72
C VAL A 565 1.78 -15.46 36.95
N GLY A 566 2.46 -15.22 38.08
CA GLY A 566 2.24 -15.99 39.30
C GLY A 566 2.44 -17.50 39.15
N GLY A 567 3.36 -17.91 38.23
CA GLY A 567 3.63 -19.33 37.95
C GLY A 567 2.64 -20.01 37.01
N ILE A 568 1.62 -19.29 36.53
CA ILE A 568 0.63 -19.81 35.59
C ILE A 568 1.03 -19.40 34.17
N ARG A 569 1.01 -20.36 33.24
CA ARG A 569 1.28 -20.13 31.82
C ARG A 569 -0.01 -19.82 31.06
N TYR A 570 0.04 -18.79 30.25
CA TYR A 570 -1.01 -18.37 29.34
C TYR A 570 -0.44 -18.48 27.92
N ASP A 571 -0.95 -19.42 27.12
CA ASP A 571 -0.62 -19.50 25.71
C ASP A 571 -1.56 -18.56 24.95
N ILE A 572 -0.95 -17.72 24.13
CA ILE A 572 -1.65 -16.72 23.35
C ILE A 572 -1.58 -17.15 21.89
N ASP A 573 -2.72 -17.09 21.21
CA ASP A 573 -2.76 -17.39 19.78
C ASP A 573 -1.67 -16.63 19.02
N PRO A 574 -1.08 -17.24 17.96
CA PRO A 574 -0.05 -16.59 17.19
C PRO A 574 -0.46 -15.19 16.79
N ILE A 575 0.25 -14.21 17.33
CA ILE A 575 -0.03 -12.82 17.04
C ILE A 575 0.63 -12.51 15.71
N ASN A 576 -0.10 -11.78 14.94
CA ASN A 576 0.51 -11.01 13.91
C ASN A 576 1.03 -9.69 14.49
N PRO A 577 2.34 -9.57 14.64
CA PRO A 577 2.90 -8.29 15.03
C PRO A 577 2.73 -7.21 13.95
N PHE A 578 2.11 -7.51 12.82
CA PHE A 578 2.09 -6.66 11.65
C PHE A 578 0.68 -6.50 11.04
N ALA A 579 -0.38 -6.98 11.74
CA ALA A 579 -1.75 -6.72 11.32
C ALA A 579 -2.04 -5.22 11.38
N ASN A 580 -2.75 -4.73 10.38
CA ASN A 580 -3.35 -3.42 10.47
C ASN A 580 -4.21 -3.33 11.74
N ARG A 581 -4.21 -2.15 12.37
CA ARG A 581 -5.00 -1.91 13.58
C ARG A 581 -6.46 -2.36 13.37
N PRO A 582 -7.13 -2.89 14.41
CA PRO A 582 -8.56 -3.15 14.32
C PRO A 582 -9.29 -1.90 13.85
N LEU A 583 -10.27 -2.07 12.98
CA LEU A 583 -11.11 -0.97 12.54
C LEU A 583 -11.69 -0.26 13.76
N THR A 584 -11.61 1.06 13.79
CA THR A 584 -12.28 1.85 14.81
C THR A 584 -13.80 1.71 14.66
N ALA A 585 -14.54 1.98 15.72
CA ALA A 585 -16.01 1.97 15.66
C ALA A 585 -16.54 2.86 14.53
N MET A 586 -15.89 4.00 14.28
CA MET A 586 -16.23 4.93 13.21
C MET A 586 -16.00 4.33 11.82
N GLU A 587 -14.85 3.67 11.60
CA GLU A 587 -14.57 3.00 10.33
C GLU A 587 -15.55 1.87 10.04
N VAL A 588 -15.95 1.11 11.07
CA VAL A 588 -16.99 0.09 10.93
C VAL A 588 -18.34 0.70 10.55
N GLU A 589 -18.72 1.86 11.14
CA GLU A 589 -19.95 2.56 10.79
C GLU A 589 -19.92 3.08 9.35
N ILE A 590 -18.80 3.63 8.90
CA ILE A 590 -18.61 4.09 7.53
C ILE A 590 -18.75 2.93 6.55
N ILE A 591 -18.07 1.81 6.78
CA ILE A 591 -18.15 0.62 5.91
C ILE A 591 -19.59 0.10 5.81
N LYS A 592 -20.33 0.07 6.93
CA LYS A 592 -21.74 -0.33 6.92
C LYS A 592 -22.60 0.63 6.08
N ALA A 593 -22.36 1.95 6.22
CA ALA A 593 -23.13 2.94 5.49
C ALA A 593 -22.79 2.94 3.98
N GLU A 594 -21.50 2.83 3.61
CA GLU A 594 -21.06 2.65 2.22
C GLU A 594 -21.76 1.48 1.55
N ARG A 595 -21.82 0.37 2.27
CA ARG A 595 -22.47 -0.84 1.86
C ARG A 595 -23.97 -0.66 1.65
N GLN A 596 -24.67 -0.08 2.65
CA GLN A 596 -26.10 0.18 2.52
C GLN A 596 -26.41 1.03 1.28
N VAL A 597 -25.61 2.08 1.02
CA VAL A 597 -25.76 2.90 -0.18
C VAL A 597 -25.54 2.08 -1.46
N ASN A 598 -24.52 1.24 -1.48
CA ASN A 598 -24.23 0.38 -2.65
C ASN A 598 -25.32 -0.67 -2.91
N ASP A 599 -25.86 -1.30 -1.85
CA ASP A 599 -26.92 -2.29 -1.96
C ASP A 599 -28.22 -1.66 -2.45
N GLU A 600 -28.62 -0.51 -1.89
CA GLU A 600 -29.78 0.24 -2.35
C GLU A 600 -29.60 0.69 -3.82
N ALA A 601 -28.43 1.18 -4.21
CA ALA A 601 -28.15 1.59 -5.59
C ALA A 601 -28.20 0.38 -6.55
N SER A 602 -27.67 -0.77 -6.12
CA SER A 602 -27.70 -2.00 -6.94
C SER A 602 -29.13 -2.52 -7.14
N ALA A 603 -29.96 -2.44 -6.10
CA ALA A 603 -31.38 -2.85 -6.17
C ALA A 603 -32.24 -1.90 -6.99
N ASN A 604 -31.88 -0.61 -7.08
CA ASN A 604 -32.74 0.46 -7.64
C ASN A 604 -32.15 1.10 -8.91
N GLY A 605 -31.43 0.35 -9.74
CA GLY A 605 -30.91 0.85 -11.02
C GLY A 605 -29.89 1.98 -10.90
N GLY A 606 -29.04 1.94 -9.87
CA GLY A 606 -27.95 2.91 -9.64
C GLY A 606 -28.32 4.08 -8.70
N ARG A 607 -29.47 4.02 -8.04
CA ARG A 607 -29.95 5.07 -7.11
C ARG A 607 -30.10 4.54 -5.71
N ALA A 608 -29.43 5.18 -4.75
CA ALA A 608 -29.65 4.94 -3.32
C ALA A 608 -30.69 5.90 -2.72
N SER A 609 -31.18 5.61 -1.51
CA SER A 609 -32.07 6.51 -0.82
C SER A 609 -31.35 7.77 -0.38
N ARG A 610 -32.05 8.92 -0.43
CA ARG A 610 -31.50 10.19 0.06
C ARG A 610 -31.00 10.07 1.50
N LYS A 611 -31.72 9.35 2.35
CA LYS A 611 -31.38 9.18 3.77
C LYS A 611 -30.03 8.46 3.92
N SER A 612 -29.87 7.30 3.28
CA SER A 612 -28.62 6.52 3.38
C SER A 612 -27.41 7.31 2.86
N MET A 613 -27.59 8.07 1.78
CA MET A 613 -26.52 8.92 1.24
C MET A 613 -26.18 10.09 2.19
N MET A 614 -27.20 10.71 2.82
CA MET A 614 -26.99 11.77 3.81
C MET A 614 -26.32 11.26 5.08
N ASP A 615 -26.68 10.07 5.54
CA ASP A 615 -26.05 9.42 6.69
C ASP A 615 -24.57 9.12 6.41
N LEU A 616 -24.25 8.65 5.21
CA LEU A 616 -22.88 8.34 4.79
C LEU A 616 -21.98 9.59 4.74
N TYR A 617 -22.42 10.68 4.08
CA TYR A 617 -21.60 11.89 4.03
C TYR A 617 -21.37 12.51 5.41
N ALA A 618 -22.35 12.41 6.31
CA ALA A 618 -22.20 12.88 7.68
C ALA A 618 -21.15 12.07 8.46
N LEU A 619 -21.06 10.76 8.21
CA LEU A 619 -20.03 9.91 8.80
C LEU A 619 -18.65 10.26 8.26
N TYR A 620 -18.50 10.51 6.96
CA TYR A 620 -17.24 10.98 6.40
C TYR A 620 -16.75 12.28 7.04
N GLY A 621 -17.65 13.25 7.24
CA GLY A 621 -17.31 14.50 7.92
C GLY A 621 -16.85 14.29 9.37
N LYS A 622 -17.53 13.42 10.13
CA LYS A 622 -17.14 13.07 11.51
C LYS A 622 -15.80 12.36 11.57
N ALA A 623 -15.44 11.60 10.55
CA ALA A 623 -14.17 10.88 10.45
C ALA A 623 -13.01 11.75 9.91
N GLY A 624 -13.28 12.98 9.46
CA GLY A 624 -12.29 13.83 8.81
C GLY A 624 -11.97 13.45 7.37
N GLU A 625 -12.74 12.55 6.78
CA GLU A 625 -12.60 12.07 5.38
C GLU A 625 -13.25 13.09 4.41
N TYR A 626 -12.82 14.35 4.49
CA TYR A 626 -13.46 15.49 3.82
C TYR A 626 -13.53 15.37 2.31
N PHE A 627 -12.58 14.67 1.70
CA PHE A 627 -12.62 14.43 0.26
C PHE A 627 -13.78 13.51 -0.13
N LYS A 628 -13.91 12.37 0.55
CA LYS A 628 -15.04 11.45 0.34
C LYS A 628 -16.38 12.11 0.71
N GLN A 629 -16.37 12.97 1.73
CA GLN A 629 -17.54 13.77 2.12
C GLN A 629 -18.01 14.66 0.96
N ALA A 630 -17.10 15.41 0.35
CA ALA A 630 -17.43 16.29 -0.76
C ALA A 630 -17.95 15.53 -1.98
N GLU A 631 -17.32 14.39 -2.33
CA GLU A 631 -17.77 13.53 -3.42
C GLU A 631 -19.18 12.96 -3.18
N ALA A 632 -19.46 12.50 -1.95
CA ALA A 632 -20.77 12.01 -1.57
C ALA A 632 -21.83 13.13 -1.67
N MET A 633 -21.49 14.36 -1.28
CA MET A 633 -22.35 15.52 -1.41
C MET A 633 -22.68 15.88 -2.87
N GLU A 634 -21.69 15.80 -3.78
CA GLU A 634 -21.93 15.96 -5.22
C GLU A 634 -22.86 14.86 -5.76
N GLU A 635 -22.62 13.60 -5.38
CA GLU A 635 -23.46 12.48 -5.80
C GLU A 635 -24.89 12.60 -5.28
N ILE A 636 -25.07 13.12 -4.04
CA ILE A 636 -26.39 13.43 -3.49
C ILE A 636 -27.11 14.47 -4.36
N ASN A 637 -26.43 15.56 -4.72
CA ASN A 637 -27.03 16.61 -5.52
C ASN A 637 -27.37 16.17 -6.95
N ASP A 638 -26.68 15.20 -7.49
CA ASP A 638 -27.02 14.63 -8.78
C ASP A 638 -28.31 13.80 -8.77
N GLN A 639 -28.48 13.04 -7.66
CA GLN A 639 -29.68 12.23 -7.51
C GLN A 639 -30.85 13.04 -6.96
N PHE A 640 -30.56 14.05 -6.15
CA PHE A 640 -31.51 14.90 -5.43
C PHE A 640 -31.07 16.38 -5.53
N PRO A 641 -31.33 17.08 -6.65
CA PRO A 641 -30.88 18.45 -6.85
C PRO A 641 -31.26 19.39 -5.71
N GLY A 642 -30.27 20.15 -5.21
CA GLY A 642 -30.42 21.07 -4.10
C GLY A 642 -30.55 20.44 -2.71
N ALA A 643 -30.23 19.15 -2.57
CA ALA A 643 -30.24 18.46 -1.27
C ALA A 643 -29.10 18.88 -0.35
N VAL A 644 -27.96 19.30 -0.91
CA VAL A 644 -26.78 19.82 -0.21
C VAL A 644 -26.41 21.17 -0.84
N SER A 645 -26.05 22.16 -0.03
CA SER A 645 -25.66 23.47 -0.55
C SER A 645 -24.29 23.43 -1.25
N ASN A 646 -24.09 24.24 -2.28
CA ASN A 646 -22.81 24.42 -2.92
C ASN A 646 -21.74 24.96 -1.95
N ASN A 647 -22.14 25.74 -0.95
CA ASN A 647 -21.25 26.21 0.10
C ASN A 647 -20.71 25.03 0.96
N ASP A 648 -21.56 24.08 1.36
CA ASP A 648 -21.12 22.93 2.16
C ASP A 648 -20.17 22.03 1.38
N ILE A 649 -20.44 21.83 0.08
CA ILE A 649 -19.54 21.09 -0.82
C ILE A 649 -18.18 21.80 -0.92
N ALA A 650 -18.20 23.12 -1.07
CA ALA A 650 -16.99 23.93 -1.15
C ALA A 650 -16.15 23.84 0.13
N VAL A 651 -16.79 23.94 1.30
CA VAL A 651 -16.11 23.80 2.60
C VAL A 651 -15.49 22.41 2.75
N ALA A 652 -16.18 21.36 2.33
CA ALA A 652 -15.65 20.00 2.38
C ALA A 652 -14.42 19.85 1.46
N TYR A 653 -14.44 20.41 0.24
CA TYR A 653 -13.28 20.42 -0.64
C TYR A 653 -12.13 21.29 -0.09
N HIS A 654 -12.42 22.41 0.54
CA HIS A 654 -11.40 23.22 1.20
C HIS A 654 -10.68 22.43 2.29
N ASN A 655 -11.44 21.77 3.17
CA ASN A 655 -10.89 20.94 4.24
C ASN A 655 -10.11 19.73 3.72
N ALA A 656 -10.43 19.25 2.51
CA ALA A 656 -9.70 18.21 1.80
C ALA A 656 -8.44 18.72 1.07
N GLY A 657 -8.14 20.05 1.13
CA GLY A 657 -7.01 20.65 0.41
C GLY A 657 -7.23 20.80 -1.11
N GLN A 658 -8.45 20.62 -1.60
CA GLN A 658 -8.82 20.73 -3.02
C GLN A 658 -9.30 22.16 -3.34
N TYR A 659 -8.39 23.12 -3.27
CA TYR A 659 -8.72 24.54 -3.30
C TYR A 659 -9.35 25.02 -4.61
N GLU A 660 -8.95 24.46 -5.77
CA GLU A 660 -9.54 24.84 -7.07
C GLU A 660 -11.01 24.43 -7.15
N LYS A 661 -11.33 23.19 -6.75
CA LYS A 661 -12.72 22.72 -6.69
C LYS A 661 -13.54 23.48 -5.66
N SER A 662 -12.96 23.77 -4.51
CA SER A 662 -13.58 24.59 -3.49
C SER A 662 -13.99 25.96 -4.05
N ALA A 663 -13.07 26.62 -4.78
CA ALA A 663 -13.32 27.91 -5.39
C ALA A 663 -14.49 27.87 -6.42
N ASP A 664 -14.53 26.83 -7.27
CA ASP A 664 -15.62 26.64 -8.23
C ASP A 664 -16.99 26.50 -7.55
N PHE A 665 -17.05 25.77 -6.43
CA PHE A 665 -18.30 25.61 -5.67
C PHE A 665 -18.63 26.84 -4.85
N GLN A 666 -17.63 27.58 -4.34
CA GLN A 666 -17.87 28.87 -3.67
C GLN A 666 -18.44 29.92 -4.64
N GLN A 667 -17.94 29.96 -5.88
CA GLN A 667 -18.51 30.83 -6.89
C GLN A 667 -19.97 30.49 -7.15
N LYS A 668 -20.32 29.21 -7.32
CA LYS A 668 -21.71 28.78 -7.52
C LYS A 668 -22.59 29.16 -6.33
N ALA A 669 -22.11 28.93 -5.10
CA ALA A 669 -22.82 29.28 -3.89
C ALA A 669 -23.10 30.80 -3.82
N TYR A 670 -22.12 31.63 -4.17
CA TYR A 670 -22.25 33.07 -4.19
C TYR A 670 -23.21 33.55 -5.29
N GLU A 671 -23.21 32.95 -6.47
CA GLU A 671 -24.17 33.24 -7.55
C GLU A 671 -25.61 32.91 -7.12
N GLU A 672 -25.80 31.83 -6.34
CA GLU A 672 -27.14 31.44 -5.82
C GLU A 672 -27.61 32.32 -4.66
N CYS A 673 -26.71 32.66 -3.74
CA CYS A 673 -27.05 33.37 -2.49
C CYS A 673 -26.07 34.54 -2.20
N PRO A 674 -26.06 35.60 -3.02
CA PRO A 674 -25.10 36.71 -2.89
C PRO A 674 -25.31 37.61 -1.69
N HIS A 675 -26.37 37.39 -0.90
CA HIS A 675 -26.70 38.16 0.31
C HIS A 675 -26.58 37.31 1.60
N ASP A 676 -26.06 36.13 1.53
CA ASP A 676 -25.75 35.33 2.70
C ASP A 676 -24.34 35.73 3.24
N PRO A 677 -24.23 36.15 4.52
CA PRO A 677 -22.95 36.64 5.07
C PRO A 677 -21.88 35.58 5.10
N ALA A 678 -22.21 34.33 5.41
CA ALA A 678 -21.23 33.22 5.48
C ALA A 678 -20.72 32.83 4.07
N ILE A 679 -21.59 32.83 3.08
CA ILE A 679 -21.22 32.58 1.68
C ILE A 679 -20.35 33.72 1.15
N CYS A 680 -20.67 34.98 1.45
CA CYS A 680 -19.82 36.11 1.09
C CYS A 680 -18.43 36.00 1.72
N PHE A 681 -18.35 35.60 2.99
CA PHE A 681 -17.12 35.39 3.71
C PHE A 681 -16.27 34.26 3.09
N ASN A 682 -16.86 33.09 2.90
CA ASN A 682 -16.17 31.93 2.33
C ASN A 682 -15.70 32.22 0.88
N TYR A 683 -16.50 32.95 0.09
CA TYR A 683 -16.09 33.32 -1.25
C TYR A 683 -15.00 34.38 -1.24
N ALA A 684 -14.96 35.28 -0.26
CA ALA A 684 -13.84 36.22 -0.10
C ALA A 684 -12.50 35.46 0.05
N LEU A 685 -12.45 34.42 0.90
CA LEU A 685 -11.22 33.66 1.16
C LEU A 685 -10.57 33.06 -0.11
N VAL A 686 -11.34 32.83 -1.17
CA VAL A 686 -10.80 32.38 -2.47
C VAL A 686 -9.84 33.39 -3.07
N PHE A 687 -10.04 34.68 -2.80
CA PHE A 687 -9.26 35.79 -3.38
C PHE A 687 -8.15 36.32 -2.47
N GLU A 688 -8.03 35.79 -1.25
CA GLU A 688 -7.08 36.30 -0.24
C GLU A 688 -5.66 36.49 -0.77
N LYS A 689 -5.18 35.59 -1.63
CA LYS A 689 -3.82 35.62 -2.18
C LYS A 689 -3.73 36.12 -3.63
N SER A 690 -4.85 36.25 -4.33
CA SER A 690 -4.88 36.51 -5.77
C SER A 690 -5.41 37.89 -6.16
N ASP A 691 -6.41 38.41 -5.43
CA ASP A 691 -7.06 39.69 -5.73
C ASP A 691 -7.52 40.38 -4.43
N HIS A 692 -6.65 41.23 -3.91
CA HIS A 692 -6.88 41.89 -2.62
C HIS A 692 -8.08 42.85 -2.65
N GLU A 693 -8.34 43.53 -3.76
CA GLU A 693 -9.49 44.46 -3.85
C GLU A 693 -10.83 43.71 -3.78
N HIS A 694 -10.90 42.61 -4.53
CA HIS A 694 -12.10 41.78 -4.53
C HIS A 694 -12.31 41.08 -3.17
N PHE A 695 -11.24 40.54 -2.60
CA PHE A 695 -11.22 39.96 -1.26
C PHE A 695 -11.77 40.92 -0.21
N PHE A 696 -11.20 42.14 -0.13
CA PHE A 696 -11.61 43.15 0.85
C PHE A 696 -13.04 43.63 0.66
N SER A 697 -13.47 43.80 -0.58
CA SER A 697 -14.87 44.18 -0.92
C SER A 697 -15.86 43.12 -0.42
N LEU A 698 -15.58 41.85 -0.59
CA LEU A 698 -16.43 40.74 -0.14
C LEU A 698 -16.42 40.58 1.39
N LEU A 699 -15.28 40.77 2.05
CA LEU A 699 -15.20 40.79 3.52
C LEU A 699 -16.05 41.93 4.10
N LYS A 700 -15.93 43.12 3.53
CA LYS A 700 -16.77 44.26 3.92
C LYS A 700 -18.24 43.95 3.78
N LYS A 701 -18.63 43.41 2.62
CA LYS A 701 -20.03 43.02 2.38
C LYS A 701 -20.53 41.96 3.39
N SER A 702 -19.71 40.94 3.68
CA SER A 702 -20.03 39.91 4.68
C SER A 702 -20.27 40.52 6.05
N TYR A 703 -19.41 41.42 6.51
CA TYR A 703 -19.53 42.12 7.79
C TYR A 703 -20.78 43.07 7.82
N GLU A 704 -21.06 43.78 6.71
CA GLU A 704 -22.22 44.62 6.61
C GLU A 704 -23.55 43.85 6.69
N LEU A 705 -23.58 42.63 6.15
CA LEU A 705 -24.72 41.71 6.21
C LEU A 705 -24.96 41.14 7.63
N ASP A 706 -23.88 40.82 8.36
CA ASP A 706 -23.97 40.40 9.78
C ASP A 706 -22.86 41.03 10.63
N LYS A 707 -23.19 42.14 11.29
CA LYS A 707 -22.27 42.87 12.17
C LYS A 707 -22.08 42.21 13.54
N ASN A 708 -22.74 41.10 13.82
CA ASN A 708 -22.65 40.38 15.09
C ASN A 708 -21.89 39.05 14.96
N ASP A 709 -21.49 38.67 13.73
CA ASP A 709 -20.57 37.57 13.58
C ASP A 709 -19.14 38.04 13.91
N PRO A 710 -18.50 37.48 14.95
CA PRO A 710 -17.19 37.94 15.39
C PRO A 710 -16.08 37.57 14.42
N VAL A 711 -16.19 36.45 13.64
CA VAL A 711 -15.18 36.04 12.66
C VAL A 711 -15.18 37.01 11.48
N HIS A 712 -16.34 37.31 10.93
CA HIS A 712 -16.47 38.24 9.82
C HIS A 712 -15.99 39.66 10.23
N GLY A 713 -16.40 40.10 11.44
CA GLY A 713 -15.98 41.37 12.01
C GLY A 713 -14.48 41.48 12.19
N TYR A 714 -13.88 40.47 12.81
CA TYR A 714 -12.44 40.46 13.06
C TYR A 714 -11.61 40.44 11.75
N LEU A 715 -11.89 39.57 10.81
CA LEU A 715 -11.10 39.49 9.60
C LEU A 715 -11.22 40.75 8.74
N TYR A 716 -12.43 41.32 8.58
CA TYR A 716 -12.61 42.58 7.91
C TYR A 716 -11.82 43.70 8.60
N ALA A 717 -11.97 43.85 9.91
CA ALA A 717 -11.30 44.89 10.67
C ALA A 717 -9.79 44.74 10.73
N TYR A 718 -9.27 43.52 10.76
CA TYR A 718 -7.83 43.24 10.69
C TYR A 718 -7.23 43.79 9.39
N HIS A 719 -7.85 43.50 8.25
CA HIS A 719 -7.42 44.06 6.94
C HIS A 719 -7.62 45.55 6.84
N LEU A 720 -8.70 46.09 7.39
CA LEU A 720 -8.95 47.54 7.48
C LEU A 720 -7.86 48.26 8.29
N TYR A 721 -7.39 47.60 9.37
CA TYR A 721 -6.24 48.10 10.16
C TYR A 721 -4.94 48.11 9.36
N LEU A 722 -4.67 47.05 8.57
CA LEU A 722 -3.49 46.93 7.72
C LEU A 722 -3.50 48.01 6.62
N GLU A 723 -4.65 48.43 6.11
CA GLU A 723 -4.81 49.53 5.17
C GLU A 723 -4.65 50.93 5.81
N GLY A 724 -4.42 50.99 7.10
CA GLY A 724 -4.14 52.20 7.84
C GLY A 724 -5.37 52.85 8.51
N ASN A 725 -6.57 52.33 8.34
CA ASN A 725 -7.79 52.84 8.95
C ASN A 725 -8.01 52.29 10.38
N LYS A 726 -7.10 52.59 11.27
CA LYS A 726 -7.02 52.07 12.62
C LYS A 726 -8.20 52.51 13.51
N THR A 727 -8.69 53.74 13.28
CA THR A 727 -9.75 54.35 14.11
C THR A 727 -11.07 53.60 13.96
N GLU A 728 -11.34 53.08 12.77
CA GLU A 728 -12.54 52.30 12.50
C GLU A 728 -12.38 50.82 12.85
N ALA A 729 -11.16 50.25 12.62
CA ALA A 729 -10.88 48.86 12.80
C ALA A 729 -10.89 48.41 14.26
N ILE A 730 -10.26 49.18 15.18
CA ILE A 730 -10.09 48.78 16.58
C ILE A 730 -11.43 48.50 17.28
N PRO A 731 -12.47 49.40 17.18
CA PRO A 731 -13.76 49.14 17.81
C PRO A 731 -14.48 47.88 17.31
N ILE A 732 -14.25 47.52 16.04
CA ILE A 732 -14.86 46.28 15.46
C ILE A 732 -14.16 45.05 16.03
N ILE A 733 -12.80 45.07 16.16
CA ILE A 733 -12.05 43.96 16.77
C ILE A 733 -12.43 43.83 18.25
N GLU A 734 -12.55 44.93 18.98
CA GLU A 734 -12.96 44.89 20.39
C GLU A 734 -14.34 44.26 20.53
N LYS A 735 -15.30 44.64 19.68
CA LYS A 735 -16.64 44.04 19.67
C LYS A 735 -16.59 42.52 19.37
N ALA A 736 -15.77 42.10 18.43
CA ALA A 736 -15.61 40.66 18.14
C ALA A 736 -15.06 39.90 19.36
N ILE A 737 -14.04 40.46 20.03
CA ILE A 737 -13.46 39.89 21.28
C ILE A 737 -14.53 39.84 22.38
N GLU A 738 -15.36 40.88 22.53
CA GLU A 738 -16.46 40.92 23.51
C GLU A 738 -17.45 39.78 23.26
N ILE A 739 -17.90 39.59 22.02
CA ILE A 739 -18.82 38.53 21.62
C ILE A 739 -18.23 37.14 21.90
N TRP A 740 -16.97 36.90 21.55
CA TRP A 740 -16.32 35.65 21.85
C TRP A 740 -16.09 35.43 23.35
N THR A 741 -15.80 36.49 24.10
CA THR A 741 -15.65 36.41 25.54
C THR A 741 -16.93 35.97 26.20
N ASP A 742 -18.07 36.58 25.80
CA ASP A 742 -19.40 36.19 26.25
C ASP A 742 -19.72 34.74 25.91
N ARG A 743 -19.43 34.31 24.66
CA ARG A 743 -19.60 32.89 24.25
C ARG A 743 -18.74 31.95 25.08
N LEU A 744 -17.48 32.33 25.40
CA LEU A 744 -16.56 31.53 26.21
C LEU A 744 -17.09 31.37 27.65
N GLU A 745 -17.59 32.47 28.27
CA GLU A 745 -18.10 32.48 29.61
C GLU A 745 -19.41 31.68 29.75
N ASN A 746 -20.22 31.66 28.70
CA ASN A 746 -21.48 30.91 28.65
C ASN A 746 -21.30 29.46 28.13
N GLY A 747 -20.06 29.01 27.82
CA GLY A 747 -19.77 27.67 27.32
C GLY A 747 -20.35 27.40 25.93
N CYS A 748 -20.57 28.46 25.13
CA CYS A 748 -21.16 28.38 23.79
C CYS A 748 -20.18 28.68 22.65
N LEU A 749 -18.85 28.61 22.95
CA LEU A 749 -17.81 28.81 21.95
C LEU A 749 -17.70 27.60 21.03
N HIS A 750 -17.77 27.82 19.73
CA HIS A 750 -17.60 26.74 18.76
C HIS A 750 -16.13 26.36 18.57
N SER A 751 -15.87 25.13 18.12
CA SER A 751 -14.49 24.63 17.93
C SER A 751 -13.66 25.47 16.94
N TRP A 752 -14.28 26.03 15.92
CA TRP A 752 -13.64 26.91 14.93
C TRP A 752 -13.40 28.34 15.43
N ASP A 753 -14.06 28.78 16.51
CA ASP A 753 -13.88 30.11 17.07
C ASP A 753 -12.54 30.26 17.82
N TYR A 754 -11.99 29.15 18.39
CA TYR A 754 -10.81 29.21 19.22
C TYR A 754 -9.59 29.83 18.54
N SER A 755 -9.35 29.50 17.27
CA SER A 755 -8.22 30.04 16.51
C SER A 755 -8.39 31.54 16.23
N TRP A 756 -9.54 31.93 15.73
CA TRP A 756 -9.84 33.33 15.42
C TRP A 756 -9.84 34.21 16.65
N PHE A 757 -10.43 33.76 17.73
CA PHE A 757 -10.46 34.47 19.00
C PHE A 757 -9.07 34.65 19.60
N ARG A 758 -8.23 33.62 19.53
CA ARG A 758 -6.85 33.66 19.96
C ARG A 758 -6.02 34.66 19.14
N ASP A 759 -6.22 34.69 17.83
CA ASP A 759 -5.51 35.62 16.95
C ASP A 759 -5.94 37.07 17.20
N ALA A 760 -7.24 37.31 17.38
CA ALA A 760 -7.75 38.62 17.76
C ALA A 760 -7.21 39.08 19.14
N ALA A 761 -7.20 38.19 20.14
CA ALA A 761 -6.66 38.48 21.46
C ALA A 761 -5.14 38.79 21.42
N ARG A 762 -4.38 38.04 20.66
CA ARG A 762 -2.95 38.30 20.41
C ARG A 762 -2.71 39.65 19.73
N PHE A 763 -3.49 39.92 18.70
CA PHE A 763 -3.40 41.17 17.97
C PHE A 763 -3.65 42.39 18.87
N MET A 764 -4.59 42.25 19.81
CA MET A 764 -4.92 43.30 20.80
C MET A 764 -4.08 43.21 22.08
N HIS A 765 -3.00 42.41 22.11
CA HIS A 765 -2.11 42.21 23.27
C HIS A 765 -2.81 41.79 24.58
N ARG A 766 -3.86 40.95 24.43
CA ARG A 766 -4.66 40.45 25.57
C ARG A 766 -4.19 39.05 25.98
N ASP A 767 -2.97 38.98 26.58
CA ASP A 767 -2.33 37.73 27.00
C ASP A 767 -3.15 36.96 28.08
N ASP A 768 -3.94 37.67 28.86
CA ASP A 768 -4.88 37.08 29.82
C ASP A 768 -5.97 36.25 29.12
N LEU A 769 -6.51 36.77 28.02
CA LEU A 769 -7.51 36.05 27.24
C LEU A 769 -6.88 34.88 26.48
N VAL A 770 -5.69 35.04 25.93
CA VAL A 770 -4.99 33.94 25.23
C VAL A 770 -4.82 32.72 26.13
N ARG A 771 -4.46 32.93 27.42
CA ARG A 771 -4.36 31.83 28.40
C ARG A 771 -5.72 31.17 28.64
N ARG A 772 -6.78 31.96 28.90
CA ARG A 772 -8.14 31.44 29.11
C ARG A 772 -8.67 30.65 27.91
N ILE A 773 -8.40 31.12 26.70
CA ILE A 773 -8.78 30.42 25.44
C ILE A 773 -8.09 29.06 25.34
N ASN A 774 -6.77 29.00 25.61
CA ASN A 774 -6.01 27.76 25.56
C ASN A 774 -6.47 26.76 26.64
N GLU A 775 -6.76 27.23 27.86
CA GLU A 775 -7.31 26.40 28.93
C GLU A 775 -8.68 25.84 28.56
N ALA A 776 -9.56 26.65 27.97
CA ALA A 776 -10.88 26.23 27.56
C ALA A 776 -10.84 25.20 26.39
N GLU A 777 -9.96 25.42 25.39
CA GLU A 777 -9.75 24.49 24.28
C GLU A 777 -9.23 23.15 24.77
N ASN A 778 -8.24 23.14 25.67
CA ASN A 778 -7.70 21.90 26.25
C ASN A 778 -8.76 21.15 27.06
N ASN A 779 -9.60 21.86 27.83
CA ASN A 779 -10.69 21.26 28.59
C ASN A 779 -11.79 20.69 27.67
N ALA A 780 -12.10 21.38 26.58
CA ALA A 780 -13.06 20.91 25.60
C ALA A 780 -12.55 19.63 24.89
N SER A 781 -11.28 19.59 24.55
CA SER A 781 -10.63 18.39 23.95
C SER A 781 -10.61 17.22 24.93
N ALA A 782 -10.29 17.46 26.21
CA ALA A 782 -10.29 16.41 27.23
C ALA A 782 -11.72 15.84 27.49
N LEU A 783 -12.74 16.68 27.51
CA LEU A 783 -14.15 16.27 27.63
C LEU A 783 -14.62 15.46 26.41
N TYR A 784 -14.13 15.80 25.22
CA TYR A 784 -14.43 15.04 23.98
C TYR A 784 -13.83 13.65 24.03
N ASP A 785 -12.58 13.53 24.51
CA ASP A 785 -11.88 12.25 24.70
C ASP A 785 -12.53 11.39 25.80
N GLU A 786 -12.92 11.97 26.93
CA GLU A 786 -13.66 11.26 27.99
C GLU A 786 -15.05 10.80 27.53
N THR A 787 -15.76 11.60 26.75
CA THR A 787 -17.09 11.25 26.24
C THR A 787 -17.02 10.12 25.20
N ASN A 788 -15.96 10.06 24.41
CA ASN A 788 -15.70 8.94 23.49
C ASN A 788 -15.29 7.66 24.24
N LEU A 789 -14.50 7.77 25.30
CA LEU A 789 -14.17 6.65 26.21
C LEU A 789 -15.40 6.08 26.93
N LEU A 790 -16.33 6.94 27.37
CA LEU A 790 -17.56 6.52 28.04
C LEU A 790 -18.58 5.89 27.05
N LYS A 791 -18.64 6.36 25.80
CA LYS A 791 -19.46 5.74 24.74
C LYS A 791 -18.97 4.36 24.33
N THR A 792 -17.66 4.14 24.28
CA THR A 792 -17.07 2.81 24.04
C THR A 792 -17.34 1.83 25.18
N ASN A 793 -17.51 2.30 26.41
CA ASN A 793 -17.84 1.47 27.57
C ASN A 793 -19.36 1.17 27.73
N SER A 794 -20.23 2.01 27.18
CA SER A 794 -21.69 1.81 27.28
C SER A 794 -22.28 0.84 26.24
N THR A 795 -21.54 0.55 25.16
CA THR A 795 -21.90 -0.47 24.14
C THR A 795 -21.46 -1.89 24.50
N ARG A 796 -20.89 -2.07 25.70
CA ARG A 796 -20.46 -3.37 26.27
C ARG A 796 -21.34 -3.84 27.44
N ARG A 797 -22.64 -3.49 27.45
CA ARG A 797 -23.61 -4.14 28.33
C ARG A 797 -24.67 -4.85 27.53
#